data_76d06511aa41e17692f03cb1ede484b7
#
_entry.id   76d06511aa41e17692f03cb1ede484b7
#
_cell.length_a   1.000
_cell.length_b   1.000
_cell.length_c   1.000
_cell.angle_alpha   90.00
_cell.angle_beta   90.00
_cell.angle_gamma   90.00
#
_symmetry.space_group_name_H-M   'P 1'
#
loop_
_entity.id
_entity.type
_entity.pdbx_description
1 polymer ?
#
loop_
_entity_poly.entity_id
_entity_poly.type
_entity_poly.pdbx_seq_one_letter_code
_entity_poly.pdbx_strand_id
1 'polypeptide(L)'
;MPPKSMIPSTEAEISGPTSTRPKRSTIVPRKFAIALTNEPIRSRSNSKSEVVVVDSEKDPSWVLDDPIADSEARTTWPERYQVSHSFSPAPLTMASKRKIPSTEAEISGPTSTRPKRSPKPPMKFAVALGNESKAEVVVVDSEKDPSWVLDDPIPDSEARTTWPERYQKKEAVVLPKKRKNKKYVEEEETIRARRHFRRVILDDSITYNLNDDAHVDAGEGEKPYICKIVEIFEGSDGEMYFNAQWFYRACDTVIQRHGGLIDDKRVFLSDMKDTNSMDVLLEKLKILMIPLTENNEVTESCDYYCNMTYSLPFSTIEALQPSQCITADQRTDATMLDLYCGCGAMSTGLCMGAQLSGLKLVTKWAVDTNKYAVQSIKYNHPETEVRNESAEDFLFLLKEWEKLCIHFSLIESSDSEKYKNLYGMSVVEDTEDGSDENVGEDAEEVFEVEKVVGIKKGEEGGGLYLKVRWENYGPSDDTWEPIEHLSNCREKIKQFVVHGYKTSILPLPGGVDVICGGPPCQGISGLNRFRNVEKPLEGEKNQQLLEYMKIVEFLKPKYVLMENVVDMLRFVDGFLARYAVGRLVQMNYQTRMGMMAAGSYGLAQFRRRFFLWGARSGERLPQFPLPTHDVVNRGTVPVNFYRNVVAYEEKDTVKLAKKILLSDVITDLPVVANNERRAEMPYDKDPETSFQQFIRLTQEGMLASPKDPKSNCTNDVLYDHHPLNLNKDDYQRVCRIPKKKGANFRDLPGVIVNGDNKVEWDPEIPRVYLESNKPLIPEYAKTFLKGTSKKPFGRLWWDETVPTVVGRAEPHNHVIIHPSQDRVLTVRENARLQGFPDYYRLFGPTKKKYIQVGNAVAVPVASALGYALGQSFQGLTTGSDPLFILPEGYPKPTF
;
A
#
# COMPACT_ATOMS: atom_id res chain seq x y z
N MET A 1 53.60 7.67 10.93
CA MET A 1 54.65 6.63 10.60
C MET A 1 54.20 5.31 11.23
N PRO A 2 54.11 4.24 10.44
CA PRO A 2 53.78 2.89 10.91
C PRO A 2 55.02 2.11 11.31
N PRO A 3 54.88 0.86 11.84
CA PRO A 3 55.44 -0.18 10.99
C PRO A 3 54.53 -1.41 10.74
N LYS A 4 54.88 -1.97 9.57
CA LYS A 4 54.50 -3.27 9.02
C LYS A 4 55.19 -4.43 9.77
N SER A 5 54.59 -5.62 9.67
CA SER A 5 55.28 -6.88 9.30
C SER A 5 54.30 -8.03 9.54
N MET A 6 54.06 -8.96 8.77
CA MET A 6 54.73 -9.90 7.86
C MET A 6 54.10 -11.26 8.13
N ILE A 7 53.76 -11.92 7.08
CA ILE A 7 53.29 -13.33 6.93
C ILE A 7 54.50 -14.27 7.15
N PRO A 8 54.33 -15.54 7.55
CA PRO A 8 54.74 -16.56 6.59
C PRO A 8 53.76 -17.73 6.39
N SER A 9 53.83 -18.23 5.18
CA SER A 9 53.34 -19.48 4.62
C SER A 9 54.09 -20.71 5.13
N THR A 10 53.42 -21.87 5.25
CA THR A 10 54.04 -23.17 5.00
C THR A 10 53.01 -24.19 4.53
N GLU A 11 53.34 -24.80 3.40
CA GLU A 11 52.73 -25.97 2.79
C GLU A 11 53.03 -27.24 3.59
N ALA A 12 52.14 -28.24 3.51
CA ALA A 12 52.53 -29.65 3.54
C ALA A 12 51.42 -30.53 2.95
N GLU A 13 51.77 -31.21 1.86
CA GLU A 13 51.02 -32.30 1.23
C GLU A 13 50.87 -33.51 2.15
N ILE A 14 49.85 -34.36 1.88
CA ILE A 14 49.93 -35.84 1.76
C ILE A 14 48.61 -36.43 1.26
N SER A 15 48.64 -37.03 0.05
CA SER A 15 48.08 -38.27 -0.55
C SER A 15 46.68 -38.78 -0.22
N GLY A 16 45.91 -39.08 -1.32
CA GLY A 16 44.60 -39.72 -1.44
C GLY A 16 44.57 -41.24 -1.11
N PRO A 17 43.45 -41.97 -1.43
CA PRO A 17 43.04 -42.28 -2.79
C PRO A 17 41.51 -42.40 -3.11
N THR A 18 41.17 -42.14 -4.32
CA THR A 18 40.18 -42.73 -5.26
C THR A 18 38.89 -43.41 -4.80
N SER A 19 37.71 -42.87 -5.30
CA SER A 19 36.63 -43.69 -5.91
C SER A 19 35.66 -42.85 -6.73
N THR A 20 35.67 -43.07 -7.99
CA THR A 20 34.70 -43.07 -9.10
C THR A 20 33.30 -42.48 -8.99
N ARG A 21 33.06 -41.45 -9.77
CA ARG A 21 32.08 -41.03 -10.84
C ARG A 21 30.59 -41.36 -10.68
N PRO A 22 29.65 -40.61 -11.36
CA PRO A 22 29.80 -39.81 -12.60
C PRO A 22 29.16 -38.40 -12.64
N LYS A 23 29.66 -37.62 -13.58
CA LYS A 23 29.25 -36.29 -14.01
C LYS A 23 27.85 -36.29 -14.65
N ARG A 24 27.04 -35.23 -14.40
CA ARG A 24 25.98 -34.79 -15.29
C ARG A 24 26.28 -33.40 -15.83
N SER A 25 26.21 -33.34 -17.15
CA SER A 25 26.55 -32.24 -18.03
C SER A 25 25.54 -31.06 -17.91
N THR A 26 26.08 -29.85 -17.84
CA THR A 26 25.41 -28.60 -18.14
C THR A 26 25.15 -28.48 -19.64
N ILE A 27 23.91 -28.26 -20.04
CA ILE A 27 23.52 -27.91 -21.41
C ILE A 27 23.32 -26.41 -21.47
N VAL A 28 24.14 -25.75 -22.28
CA VAL A 28 24.03 -24.36 -22.69
C VAL A 28 23.13 -24.28 -23.93
N PRO A 29 22.14 -23.39 -24.05
CA PRO A 29 21.38 -23.24 -25.29
C PRO A 29 22.20 -22.47 -26.33
N ARG A 30 22.27 -23.05 -27.53
CA ARG A 30 22.92 -22.48 -28.72
C ARG A 30 22.08 -21.30 -29.27
N LYS A 31 22.79 -20.22 -29.59
CA LYS A 31 22.33 -19.12 -30.45
C LYS A 31 22.26 -19.63 -31.89
N PHE A 32 21.14 -19.38 -32.57
CA PHE A 32 21.05 -19.53 -34.03
C PHE A 32 21.40 -18.19 -34.69
N ALA A 33 22.46 -18.21 -35.48
CA ALA A 33 22.77 -17.19 -36.47
C ALA A 33 22.10 -17.59 -37.79
N ILE A 34 21.35 -16.65 -38.41
CA ILE A 34 20.81 -16.84 -39.76
C ILE A 34 21.62 -15.91 -40.67
N ALA A 35 22.30 -16.52 -41.63
CA ALA A 35 23.01 -15.82 -42.69
C ALA A 35 22.02 -15.50 -43.81
N LEU A 36 22.14 -14.26 -44.31
CA LEU A 36 21.47 -13.77 -45.53
C LEU A 36 22.10 -14.40 -46.77
N THR A 37 21.30 -14.94 -47.69
CA THR A 37 21.63 -15.03 -49.09
C THR A 37 20.40 -14.69 -49.93
N ASN A 38 20.57 -13.72 -50.81
CA ASN A 38 19.63 -13.25 -51.84
C ASN A 38 19.53 -14.28 -52.99
N GLU A 39 18.42 -14.48 -53.59
CA GLU A 39 17.91 -14.17 -54.91
C GLU A 39 16.78 -15.10 -55.39
N PRO A 40 16.02 -14.81 -56.47
CA PRO A 40 14.62 -15.03 -56.53
C PRO A 40 14.19 -16.08 -57.55
N ILE A 41 13.04 -16.80 -57.34
CA ILE A 41 12.33 -17.53 -58.44
C ILE A 41 10.82 -17.41 -58.31
N ARG A 42 10.22 -17.15 -59.45
CA ARG A 42 8.83 -16.88 -59.81
C ARG A 42 7.85 -18.02 -59.61
N SER A 43 6.61 -17.61 -59.34
CA SER A 43 5.36 -18.03 -59.97
C SER A 43 4.50 -19.21 -59.41
N ARG A 44 3.27 -18.82 -59.12
CA ARG A 44 1.96 -19.54 -59.30
C ARG A 44 1.44 -20.41 -58.17
N SER A 45 0.36 -19.96 -57.63
CA SER A 45 -1.03 -20.39 -57.66
C SER A 45 -1.68 -20.53 -56.29
N ASN A 46 -2.77 -19.79 -56.15
CA ASN A 46 -3.93 -19.93 -55.28
C ASN A 46 -4.01 -21.07 -54.28
N SER A 47 -4.04 -20.70 -53.01
CA SER A 47 -5.05 -21.19 -52.06
C SER A 47 -5.11 -20.24 -50.88
N LYS A 48 -6.32 -19.83 -50.49
CA LYS A 48 -6.65 -19.02 -49.35
C LYS A 48 -6.24 -19.76 -48.07
N SER A 49 -5.29 -19.24 -47.35
CA SER A 49 -5.11 -19.54 -45.94
C SER A 49 -5.14 -18.21 -45.18
N GLU A 50 -6.10 -18.07 -44.29
CA GLU A 50 -6.19 -16.98 -43.35
C GLU A 50 -4.92 -16.97 -42.52
N VAL A 51 -4.16 -15.89 -42.64
CA VAL A 51 -3.02 -15.60 -41.76
C VAL A 51 -3.58 -15.15 -40.44
N VAL A 52 -3.60 -16.05 -39.46
CA VAL A 52 -3.78 -15.69 -38.06
C VAL A 52 -2.49 -15.00 -37.64
N VAL A 53 -2.51 -13.70 -37.60
CA VAL A 53 -1.44 -12.90 -36.98
C VAL A 53 -1.50 -13.21 -35.46
N VAL A 54 -0.58 -14.06 -35.02
CA VAL A 54 -0.34 -14.27 -33.58
C VAL A 54 0.39 -13.04 -33.08
N ASP A 55 -0.35 -12.15 -32.43
CA ASP A 55 0.21 -10.98 -31.75
C ASP A 55 1.05 -11.47 -30.57
N SER A 56 2.38 -11.41 -30.70
CA SER A 56 3.35 -11.90 -29.71
C SER A 56 3.70 -10.88 -28.61
N GLU A 57 2.93 -9.82 -28.47
CA GLU A 57 3.07 -8.90 -27.34
C GLU A 57 2.30 -9.40 -26.12
N LYS A 58 2.89 -10.29 -25.34
CA LYS A 58 2.43 -10.59 -23.97
C LYS A 58 2.91 -9.48 -23.04
N ASP A 59 2.02 -8.53 -22.78
CA ASP A 59 2.18 -7.51 -21.78
C ASP A 59 2.30 -8.17 -20.37
N PRO A 60 3.40 -7.97 -19.60
CA PRO A 60 3.60 -8.59 -18.30
C PRO A 60 2.63 -8.09 -17.20
N SER A 61 1.78 -7.10 -17.48
CA SER A 61 0.78 -6.58 -16.55
C SER A 61 -0.52 -7.41 -16.44
N TRP A 62 -0.57 -8.60 -17.03
CA TRP A 62 -1.76 -9.44 -17.02
C TRP A 62 -2.11 -9.98 -15.63
N VAL A 63 -3.26 -9.58 -15.16
CA VAL A 63 -3.99 -10.34 -14.14
C VAL A 63 -4.26 -11.73 -14.74
N LEU A 64 -3.82 -12.77 -14.05
CA LEU A 64 -3.92 -14.18 -14.44
C LEU A 64 -5.20 -14.49 -15.26
N ASP A 65 -5.04 -15.16 -16.37
CA ASP A 65 -6.13 -15.81 -17.08
C ASP A 65 -6.96 -16.68 -16.14
N ASP A 66 -8.21 -16.96 -16.50
CA ASP A 66 -9.07 -17.84 -15.74
C ASP A 66 -8.30 -19.11 -15.38
N PRO A 67 -8.43 -19.62 -14.15
CA PRO A 67 -7.73 -20.84 -13.77
C PRO A 67 -8.12 -21.93 -14.73
N ILE A 68 -7.13 -22.53 -15.36
CA ILE A 68 -7.30 -23.73 -16.19
C ILE A 68 -8.03 -24.76 -15.32
N ALA A 69 -9.07 -25.39 -15.86
CA ALA A 69 -9.79 -26.44 -15.16
C ALA A 69 -8.78 -27.51 -14.68
N ASP A 70 -9.00 -28.07 -13.49
CA ASP A 70 -8.10 -29.07 -12.90
C ASP A 70 -7.75 -30.22 -13.84
N SER A 71 -8.67 -30.60 -14.75
CA SER A 71 -8.49 -31.60 -15.78
C SER A 71 -7.50 -31.17 -16.87
N GLU A 72 -7.53 -29.91 -17.29
CA GLU A 72 -6.60 -29.35 -18.27
C GLU A 72 -5.20 -29.15 -17.69
N ALA A 73 -5.13 -28.71 -16.44
CA ALA A 73 -3.87 -28.55 -15.72
C ALA A 73 -3.13 -29.89 -15.53
N ARG A 74 -3.87 -30.97 -15.28
CA ARG A 74 -3.30 -32.32 -15.14
C ARG A 74 -2.81 -32.91 -16.47
N THR A 75 -3.45 -32.52 -17.58
CA THR A 75 -3.06 -32.99 -18.91
C THR A 75 -1.88 -32.20 -19.48
N THR A 76 -1.79 -30.90 -19.14
CA THR A 76 -0.78 -30.01 -19.69
C THR A 76 0.52 -29.97 -18.85
N TRP A 77 0.44 -30.25 -17.53
CA TRP A 77 1.60 -30.27 -16.63
C TRP A 77 1.53 -31.41 -15.62
N PRO A 78 1.72 -32.65 -16.03
CA PRO A 78 1.58 -33.82 -15.15
C PRO A 78 2.58 -33.83 -13.97
N GLU A 79 3.75 -33.22 -14.12
CA GLU A 79 4.80 -33.24 -13.08
C GLU A 79 4.50 -32.39 -11.84
N ARG A 80 3.59 -31.41 -11.92
CA ARG A 80 3.25 -30.54 -10.79
C ARG A 80 2.22 -31.12 -9.82
N TYR A 81 1.56 -32.22 -10.18
CA TYR A 81 0.51 -32.85 -9.36
C TYR A 81 0.95 -34.11 -8.62
N GLN A 82 2.18 -34.58 -8.81
CA GLN A 82 2.70 -35.79 -8.17
C GLN A 82 3.18 -35.62 -6.72
N VAL A 83 3.20 -34.38 -6.15
CA VAL A 83 3.78 -34.11 -4.82
C VAL A 83 2.73 -33.86 -3.73
N SER A 84 1.43 -34.01 -3.99
CA SER A 84 0.40 -33.64 -3.00
C SER A 84 -0.54 -34.76 -2.56
N HIS A 85 -0.10 -36.01 -2.52
CA HIS A 85 -0.88 -37.11 -1.93
C HIS A 85 -0.25 -37.58 -0.62
N SER A 86 -0.39 -36.78 0.43
CA SER A 86 -0.43 -37.25 1.82
C SER A 86 -0.88 -36.12 2.74
N PHE A 87 -2.18 -36.01 2.94
CA PHE A 87 -2.84 -35.52 4.14
C PHE A 87 -4.34 -35.31 3.89
N SER A 88 -5.11 -36.35 4.16
CA SER A 88 -6.55 -36.23 4.36
C SER A 88 -6.83 -35.82 5.80
N PRO A 89 -7.66 -34.82 6.06
CA PRO A 89 -8.22 -34.63 7.39
C PRO A 89 -9.49 -35.45 7.54
N ALA A 90 -9.53 -36.29 8.57
CA ALA A 90 -10.71 -37.06 9.00
C ALA A 90 -11.80 -36.11 9.56
N PRO A 91 -13.08 -36.50 9.49
CA PRO A 91 -14.19 -35.67 9.95
C PRO A 91 -14.39 -35.79 11.48
N LEU A 92 -14.58 -34.65 12.12
CA LEU A 92 -14.98 -34.51 13.52
C LEU A 92 -16.46 -34.91 13.67
N THR A 93 -16.71 -36.09 14.25
CA THR A 93 -17.99 -36.44 14.84
C THR A 93 -17.96 -36.16 16.33
N MET A 94 -19.00 -35.50 16.85
CA MET A 94 -19.27 -35.37 18.29
C MET A 94 -19.69 -36.70 18.89
N ALA A 95 -19.07 -37.07 20.02
CA ALA A 95 -19.72 -37.89 21.06
C ALA A 95 -19.02 -37.82 22.44
N SER A 96 -19.79 -37.44 23.37
CA SER A 96 -19.84 -37.63 24.83
C SER A 96 -18.74 -38.35 25.59
N LYS A 97 -18.42 -37.72 26.76
CA LYS A 97 -17.91 -38.18 28.06
C LYS A 97 -17.68 -39.67 28.31
N ARG A 98 -16.47 -40.01 28.77
CA ARG A 98 -16.22 -40.84 30.00
C ARG A 98 -14.74 -40.91 30.42
N LYS A 99 -14.58 -40.96 31.72
CA LYS A 99 -13.51 -41.07 32.72
C LYS A 99 -12.21 -41.84 32.38
N ILE A 100 -11.18 -41.34 33.07
CA ILE A 100 -9.79 -41.76 33.32
C ILE A 100 -9.72 -43.22 33.91
N PRO A 101 -8.59 -43.97 33.74
CA PRO A 101 -7.50 -43.85 34.69
C PRO A 101 -6.05 -43.92 34.11
N SER A 102 -5.15 -43.48 34.98
CA SER A 102 -3.71 -43.36 34.92
C SER A 102 -2.94 -44.67 34.69
N THR A 103 -1.79 -44.60 34.04
CA THR A 103 -0.53 -45.24 34.49
C THR A 103 0.68 -44.71 33.72
N GLU A 104 1.79 -44.55 34.42
CA GLU A 104 3.08 -44.07 34.04
C GLU A 104 3.85 -45.03 33.11
N ALA A 105 4.71 -44.48 32.28
CA ALA A 105 6.09 -44.96 32.09
C ALA A 105 6.86 -44.17 31.02
N GLU A 106 8.12 -44.00 31.35
CA GLU A 106 9.21 -43.19 30.80
C GLU A 106 9.65 -43.52 29.37
N ILE A 107 10.36 -42.53 28.81
CA ILE A 107 11.72 -42.54 28.20
C ILE A 107 11.84 -41.89 26.82
N SER A 108 12.73 -40.88 26.79
CA SER A 108 13.64 -40.35 25.72
C SER A 108 13.13 -39.55 24.53
N GLY A 109 13.46 -38.28 24.60
CA GLY A 109 14.24 -37.38 23.83
C GLY A 109 14.05 -37.21 22.31
N PRO A 110 14.67 -36.18 21.73
CA PRO A 110 13.97 -34.89 21.46
C PRO A 110 13.79 -34.64 19.98
N THR A 111 12.68 -34.04 19.57
CA THR A 111 12.58 -33.33 18.30
C THR A 111 11.80 -32.04 18.47
N SER A 112 12.51 -30.97 18.15
CA SER A 112 12.08 -29.58 18.04
C SER A 112 10.86 -29.40 17.16
N THR A 113 9.74 -28.97 17.71
CA THR A 113 8.68 -28.30 16.96
C THR A 113 8.25 -27.04 17.73
N ARG A 114 8.65 -25.94 17.19
CA ARG A 114 8.39 -24.58 17.64
C ARG A 114 6.91 -24.21 17.40
N PRO A 115 6.12 -23.82 18.41
CA PRO A 115 4.81 -23.24 18.18
C PRO A 115 4.98 -21.77 17.76
N LYS A 116 4.25 -21.37 16.74
CA LYS A 116 4.12 -19.98 16.28
C LYS A 116 3.47 -19.13 17.37
N ARG A 117 4.22 -18.20 17.96
CA ARG A 117 3.69 -17.13 18.79
C ARG A 117 3.63 -15.84 17.97
N SER A 118 2.46 -15.23 17.90
CA SER A 118 2.29 -13.82 17.58
C SER A 118 2.88 -13.00 18.74
N PRO A 119 3.57 -11.86 18.46
CA PRO A 119 4.02 -11.00 19.54
C PRO A 119 2.81 -10.44 20.26
N LYS A 120 2.72 -10.70 21.53
CA LYS A 120 1.78 -10.03 22.45
C LYS A 120 2.45 -8.73 22.89
N PRO A 121 1.68 -7.65 23.07
CA PRO A 121 2.17 -6.49 23.84
C PRO A 121 2.61 -6.96 25.22
N PRO A 122 3.43 -6.16 25.95
CA PRO A 122 3.91 -6.53 27.26
C PRO A 122 2.77 -7.13 28.10
N MET A 123 2.97 -8.32 28.61
CA MET A 123 1.95 -8.98 29.42
C MET A 123 1.86 -8.23 30.74
N LYS A 124 0.63 -7.85 31.08
CA LYS A 124 0.30 -7.45 32.43
C LYS A 124 0.53 -8.64 33.37
N PHE A 125 1.28 -8.44 34.42
CA PHE A 125 1.35 -9.42 35.49
C PHE A 125 -0.02 -9.47 36.16
N ALA A 126 -0.79 -10.51 35.90
CA ALA A 126 -1.98 -10.84 36.69
C ALA A 126 -1.55 -11.57 37.96
N VAL A 127 -1.68 -10.94 39.10
CA VAL A 127 -1.66 -11.63 40.39
C VAL A 127 -2.84 -12.58 40.41
N ALA A 128 -2.62 -13.86 40.38
CA ALA A 128 -3.65 -14.89 40.53
C ALA A 128 -4.18 -14.86 41.97
N LEU A 129 -5.33 -14.27 42.22
CA LEU A 129 -6.09 -14.48 43.45
C LEU A 129 -6.70 -15.87 43.40
N GLY A 130 -6.13 -16.79 44.14
CA GLY A 130 -6.67 -18.12 44.36
C GLY A 130 -7.94 -18.08 45.21
N ASN A 131 -8.91 -18.88 44.80
CA ASN A 131 -10.15 -19.13 45.54
C ASN A 131 -9.93 -19.69 46.94
N GLU A 132 -10.63 -19.12 47.91
CA GLU A 132 -10.66 -19.52 49.31
C GLU A 132 -10.98 -21.02 49.49
N SER A 133 -10.11 -21.76 50.17
CA SER A 133 -10.47 -22.86 51.00
C SER A 133 -9.82 -22.66 52.36
N LYS A 134 -10.66 -22.68 53.40
CA LYS A 134 -10.25 -22.53 54.82
C LYS A 134 -9.11 -23.44 55.18
N ALA A 135 -8.03 -22.86 55.64
CA ALA A 135 -7.01 -23.54 56.45
C ALA A 135 -6.47 -22.53 57.48
N GLU A 136 -6.19 -23.07 58.64
CA GLU A 136 -5.89 -22.46 59.91
C GLU A 136 -4.76 -21.43 59.84
N VAL A 137 -4.94 -20.36 60.61
CA VAL A 137 -3.97 -19.31 60.88
C VAL A 137 -2.79 -19.91 61.62
N VAL A 138 -1.68 -20.04 60.92
CA VAL A 138 -0.36 -20.08 61.55
C VAL A 138 0.25 -18.69 61.38
N VAL A 139 0.22 -17.92 62.42
CA VAL A 139 0.94 -16.65 62.52
C VAL A 139 2.44 -16.97 62.47
N VAL A 140 3.08 -16.74 61.35
CA VAL A 140 4.52 -16.63 61.25
C VAL A 140 4.82 -15.12 61.09
N ASP A 141 5.17 -14.51 62.22
CA ASP A 141 5.80 -13.22 62.26
C ASP A 141 7.11 -13.30 61.45
N SER A 142 7.16 -12.79 60.25
CA SER A 142 8.38 -12.36 59.60
C SER A 142 8.18 -10.89 59.20
N GLU A 143 8.53 -9.99 60.10
CA GLU A 143 8.90 -8.65 59.76
C GLU A 143 10.03 -8.71 58.73
N LYS A 144 9.72 -8.75 57.40
CA LYS A 144 10.67 -8.31 56.38
C LYS A 144 10.64 -6.82 56.43
N ASP A 145 11.74 -6.24 56.93
CA ASP A 145 12.01 -4.81 56.73
C ASP A 145 11.81 -4.46 55.24
N PRO A 146 11.01 -3.41 54.92
CA PRO A 146 10.83 -3.04 53.54
C PRO A 146 12.19 -2.72 52.91
N SER A 147 12.51 -3.35 51.80
CA SER A 147 13.78 -3.18 51.08
C SER A 147 13.93 -1.79 50.45
N TRP A 148 13.07 -0.81 50.79
CA TRP A 148 13.10 0.55 50.24
C TRP A 148 13.03 1.61 51.30
N VAL A 149 13.74 2.73 51.03
CA VAL A 149 13.66 3.98 51.82
C VAL A 149 12.92 5.03 51.01
N LEU A 150 11.87 5.63 51.60
CA LEU A 150 11.01 6.61 50.99
C LEU A 150 11.43 8.03 51.33
N ASP A 151 11.26 8.97 50.42
CA ASP A 151 11.35 10.40 50.64
C ASP A 151 10.06 10.93 51.31
N ASP A 152 10.03 12.25 51.66
CA ASP A 152 8.79 12.88 52.12
C ASP A 152 7.68 12.72 51.07
N PRO A 153 6.45 12.39 51.49
CA PRO A 153 5.33 12.19 50.54
C PRO A 153 4.97 13.54 49.90
N ILE A 154 4.56 13.46 48.64
CA ILE A 154 3.97 14.60 47.89
C ILE A 154 2.72 15.07 48.62
N PRO A 155 2.51 16.38 48.78
CA PRO A 155 1.31 16.91 49.45
C PRO A 155 0.01 16.41 48.73
N ASP A 156 -0.98 16.00 49.50
CA ASP A 156 -2.27 15.45 49.02
C ASP A 156 -2.94 16.32 47.96
N SER A 157 -2.88 17.66 48.12
CA SER A 157 -3.47 18.60 47.17
C SER A 157 -2.79 18.54 45.80
N GLU A 158 -1.47 18.39 45.74
CA GLU A 158 -0.67 18.25 44.55
C GLU A 158 -0.92 16.86 43.89
N ALA A 159 -0.87 15.81 44.68
CA ALA A 159 -1.09 14.44 44.22
C ALA A 159 -2.51 14.22 43.62
N ARG A 160 -3.55 14.77 44.24
CA ARG A 160 -4.94 14.68 43.71
C ARG A 160 -5.15 15.51 42.46
N THR A 161 -4.35 16.57 42.25
CA THR A 161 -4.38 17.36 41.03
C THR A 161 -3.65 16.64 39.88
N THR A 162 -2.53 16.03 40.19
CA THR A 162 -1.66 15.38 39.18
C THR A 162 -2.18 13.99 38.76
N TRP A 163 -2.71 13.21 39.71
CA TRP A 163 -3.22 11.84 39.48
C TRP A 163 -4.65 11.67 40.05
N PRO A 164 -5.65 12.41 39.53
CA PRO A 164 -7.02 12.41 40.08
C PRO A 164 -7.66 11.00 40.00
N GLU A 165 -7.30 10.17 39.02
CA GLU A 165 -7.86 8.83 38.81
C GLU A 165 -7.55 7.88 39.96
N ARG A 166 -6.48 8.09 40.72
CA ARG A 166 -6.10 7.28 41.89
C ARG A 166 -6.98 7.52 43.11
N TYR A 167 -7.66 8.66 43.14
CA TYR A 167 -8.46 9.12 44.29
C TYR A 167 -9.98 9.11 44.05
N GLN A 168 -10.43 9.02 42.79
CA GLN A 168 -11.85 9.03 42.47
C GLN A 168 -12.53 7.71 42.82
N LYS A 169 -13.70 7.78 43.49
CA LYS A 169 -14.60 6.63 43.61
C LYS A 169 -15.27 6.41 42.24
N LYS A 170 -15.10 5.25 41.61
CA LYS A 170 -15.95 4.91 40.45
C LYS A 170 -17.40 4.90 40.88
N GLU A 171 -18.23 5.84 40.35
CA GLU A 171 -19.68 5.71 40.42
C GLU A 171 -20.07 4.47 39.63
N ALA A 172 -20.80 3.57 40.27
CA ALA A 172 -21.29 2.34 39.63
C ALA A 172 -22.24 2.73 38.50
N VAL A 173 -21.79 2.71 37.26
CA VAL A 173 -22.64 2.85 36.09
C VAL A 173 -23.55 1.63 36.02
N VAL A 174 -24.82 1.79 36.38
CA VAL A 174 -25.86 0.78 36.24
C VAL A 174 -26.12 0.56 34.74
N LEU A 175 -25.48 -0.41 34.15
CA LEU A 175 -25.75 -0.82 32.76
C LEU A 175 -27.07 -1.61 32.70
N PRO A 176 -27.95 -1.33 31.72
CA PRO A 176 -29.18 -2.09 31.53
C PRO A 176 -28.86 -3.53 31.13
N LYS A 177 -29.45 -4.49 31.82
CA LYS A 177 -29.31 -5.95 31.56
C LYS A 177 -29.67 -6.27 30.11
N LYS A 178 -28.67 -6.55 29.24
CA LYS A 178 -28.88 -7.14 27.89
C LYS A 178 -27.95 -8.31 27.63
N ARG A 179 -28.59 -9.46 27.41
CA ARG A 179 -28.22 -10.70 26.69
C ARG A 179 -26.84 -11.33 26.92
N LYS A 180 -26.89 -12.55 27.42
CA LYS A 180 -25.84 -13.56 27.53
C LYS A 180 -25.12 -13.77 26.18
N ASN A 181 -23.79 -13.74 26.22
CA ASN A 181 -22.73 -14.07 25.26
C ASN A 181 -21.93 -12.87 24.74
N LYS A 182 -21.13 -12.26 25.61
CA LYS A 182 -19.87 -11.60 25.27
C LYS A 182 -18.86 -12.00 26.34
N LYS A 183 -17.65 -12.44 25.92
CA LYS A 183 -16.50 -12.52 26.80
C LYS A 183 -16.28 -11.10 27.34
N TYR A 184 -16.42 -10.96 28.65
CA TYR A 184 -16.08 -9.72 29.36
C TYR A 184 -14.57 -9.55 29.21
N VAL A 185 -14.13 -8.40 28.73
CA VAL A 185 -12.83 -7.85 29.06
C VAL A 185 -13.02 -7.35 30.50
N GLU A 186 -12.35 -7.95 31.46
CA GLU A 186 -12.28 -7.43 32.82
C GLU A 186 -11.63 -6.05 32.72
N GLU A 187 -12.36 -5.00 33.09
CA GLU A 187 -11.78 -3.68 33.32
C GLU A 187 -10.87 -3.85 34.55
N GLU A 188 -9.55 -3.64 34.35
CA GLU A 188 -8.59 -3.69 35.44
C GLU A 188 -8.97 -2.69 36.51
N GLU A 189 -9.06 -3.15 37.74
CA GLU A 189 -9.29 -2.28 38.90
C GLU A 189 -8.05 -1.40 39.09
N THR A 190 -8.23 -0.08 38.95
CA THR A 190 -7.19 0.89 39.20
C THR A 190 -6.79 0.83 40.68
N ILE A 191 -5.54 0.48 40.99
CA ILE A 191 -5.00 0.47 42.34
C ILE A 191 -5.09 1.90 42.89
N ARG A 192 -5.72 2.05 44.08
CA ARG A 192 -5.87 3.35 44.74
C ARG A 192 -4.58 3.70 45.44
N ALA A 193 -4.15 4.97 45.33
CA ALA A 193 -3.01 5.45 46.04
C ALA A 193 -3.41 5.95 47.45
N ARG A 194 -2.55 5.67 48.42
CA ARG A 194 -2.56 6.22 49.77
C ARG A 194 -1.68 7.45 49.83
N ARG A 195 -0.48 7.39 49.31
CA ARG A 195 0.51 8.47 49.26
C ARG A 195 1.32 8.40 47.97
N HIS A 196 1.85 9.54 47.50
CA HIS A 196 2.75 9.59 46.35
C HIS A 196 4.14 10.09 46.77
N PHE A 197 5.15 9.69 46.04
CA PHE A 197 6.54 10.00 46.31
C PHE A 197 7.25 10.55 45.09
N ARG A 198 8.25 11.44 45.29
CA ARG A 198 9.10 11.91 44.21
C ARG A 198 10.32 11.03 44.00
N ARG A 199 10.71 10.24 45.03
CA ARG A 199 11.91 9.42 45.06
C ARG A 199 11.70 8.19 45.93
N VAL A 200 12.35 7.11 45.55
CA VAL A 200 12.47 5.89 46.34
C VAL A 200 13.87 5.31 46.17
N ILE A 201 14.38 4.74 47.23
CA ILE A 201 15.69 4.03 47.23
C ILE A 201 15.39 2.56 47.44
N LEU A 202 15.84 1.70 46.50
CA LEU A 202 15.75 0.27 46.55
C LEU A 202 17.06 -0.35 47.01
N ASP A 203 16.98 -1.34 47.89
CA ASP A 203 18.12 -2.11 48.38
C ASP A 203 19.34 -1.28 48.85
N ASP A 204 19.08 -0.12 49.48
CA ASP A 204 20.06 0.86 49.97
C ASP A 204 21.08 1.37 48.92
N SER A 205 20.88 1.09 47.62
CA SER A 205 21.87 1.36 46.61
C SER A 205 21.34 2.15 45.40
N ILE A 206 20.17 1.85 44.87
CA ILE A 206 19.66 2.45 43.63
C ILE A 206 18.55 3.45 43.96
N THR A 207 18.77 4.70 43.64
CA THR A 207 17.75 5.76 43.80
C THR A 207 16.97 5.96 42.51
N TYR A 208 15.67 5.78 42.53
CA TYR A 208 14.77 6.13 41.45
C TYR A 208 13.99 7.39 41.77
N ASN A 209 13.99 8.34 40.84
CA ASN A 209 13.21 9.57 40.92
C ASN A 209 12.05 9.52 39.93
N LEU A 210 11.03 10.32 40.18
CA LEU A 210 9.99 10.59 39.22
C LEU A 210 10.59 11.14 37.92
N ASN A 211 10.20 10.57 36.76
CA ASN A 211 10.71 10.80 35.42
C ASN A 211 12.07 10.15 35.09
N ASP A 212 12.62 9.35 35.95
CA ASP A 212 13.77 8.50 35.60
C ASP A 212 13.37 7.43 34.56
N ASP A 213 14.32 7.04 33.75
CA ASP A 213 14.17 5.93 32.79
C ASP A 213 14.82 4.70 33.39
N ALA A 214 14.19 3.52 33.17
CA ALA A 214 14.64 2.26 33.79
C ALA A 214 14.34 1.03 32.92
N HIS A 215 15.12 -0.03 33.15
CA HIS A 215 14.76 -1.37 32.72
C HIS A 215 13.77 -2.00 33.71
N VAL A 216 12.81 -2.76 33.17
CA VAL A 216 11.82 -3.51 33.94
C VAL A 216 11.92 -4.98 33.55
N ASP A 217 11.89 -5.88 34.51
CA ASP A 217 11.98 -7.31 34.29
C ASP A 217 10.84 -7.80 33.37
N ALA A 218 11.21 -8.54 32.36
CA ALA A 218 10.30 -9.13 31.39
C ALA A 218 10.09 -10.64 31.60
N GLY A 219 10.73 -11.20 32.65
CA GLY A 219 10.76 -12.61 32.92
C GLY A 219 11.91 -13.37 32.26
N GLU A 220 12.11 -14.60 32.67
CA GLU A 220 13.26 -15.44 32.32
C GLU A 220 13.45 -15.60 30.80
N GLY A 221 14.61 -15.19 30.27
CA GLY A 221 14.98 -15.34 28.86
C GLY A 221 14.45 -14.27 27.90
N GLU A 222 13.66 -13.29 28.37
CA GLU A 222 13.19 -12.15 27.57
C GLU A 222 14.08 -10.92 27.81
N LYS A 223 14.15 -10.01 26.84
CA LYS A 223 14.86 -8.73 27.01
C LYS A 223 14.08 -7.83 27.97
N PRO A 224 14.72 -7.16 28.95
CA PRO A 224 14.04 -6.21 29.83
C PRO A 224 13.21 -5.20 29.06
N TYR A 225 12.04 -4.81 29.58
CA TYR A 225 11.27 -3.70 29.04
C TYR A 225 11.92 -2.38 29.39
N ILE A 226 11.59 -1.33 28.67
CA ILE A 226 12.16 0.02 28.84
C ILE A 226 11.01 0.96 29.21
N CYS A 227 11.13 1.67 30.32
CA CYS A 227 10.09 2.60 30.75
C CYS A 227 10.64 3.93 31.25
N LYS A 228 9.76 4.94 31.29
CA LYS A 228 9.86 6.15 32.09
C LYS A 228 8.94 5.99 33.29
N ILE A 229 9.46 6.28 34.49
CA ILE A 229 8.70 6.26 35.75
C ILE A 229 7.88 7.56 35.84
N VAL A 230 6.56 7.48 35.60
CA VAL A 230 5.71 8.68 35.57
C VAL A 230 4.87 8.88 36.83
N GLU A 231 4.91 7.92 37.75
CA GLU A 231 4.21 7.96 39.03
C GLU A 231 4.89 6.98 39.99
N ILE A 232 5.05 7.32 41.27
CA ILE A 232 5.51 6.44 42.35
C ILE A 232 4.54 6.62 43.51
N PHE A 233 3.94 5.53 43.99
CA PHE A 233 2.92 5.61 45.04
C PHE A 233 2.81 4.35 45.89
N GLU A 234 2.39 4.56 47.14
CA GLU A 234 1.95 3.50 48.05
C GLU A 234 0.48 3.19 47.77
N GLY A 235 0.15 1.94 47.52
CA GLY A 235 -1.19 1.46 47.34
C GLY A 235 -2.03 1.47 48.62
N SER A 236 -3.36 1.32 48.50
CA SER A 236 -4.24 1.15 49.65
C SER A 236 -4.01 -0.16 50.42
N ASP A 237 -3.31 -1.11 49.81
CA ASP A 237 -2.82 -2.39 50.33
C ASP A 237 -1.51 -2.27 51.15
N GLY A 238 -0.85 -1.11 51.06
CA GLY A 238 0.43 -0.86 51.71
C GLY A 238 1.66 -1.24 50.89
N GLU A 239 1.46 -1.78 49.68
CA GLU A 239 2.56 -2.13 48.76
C GLU A 239 2.98 -0.90 47.93
N MET A 240 4.23 -0.91 47.45
CA MET A 240 4.79 0.16 46.63
C MET A 240 4.68 -0.15 45.16
N TYR A 241 4.20 0.85 44.41
CA TYR A 241 3.95 0.75 42.97
C TYR A 241 4.57 1.95 42.24
N PHE A 242 4.87 1.69 40.97
CA PHE A 242 5.14 2.76 40.01
C PHE A 242 4.29 2.62 38.77
N ASN A 243 4.03 3.72 38.11
CA ASN A 243 3.36 3.71 36.81
C ASN A 243 4.42 3.93 35.73
N ALA A 244 4.57 2.92 34.85
CA ALA A 244 5.51 2.92 33.75
C ALA A 244 4.87 3.50 32.51
N GLN A 245 5.48 4.49 31.89
CA GLN A 245 5.22 4.85 30.48
C GLN A 245 6.26 4.14 29.61
N TRP A 246 5.80 3.32 28.67
CA TRP A 246 6.67 2.41 27.96
C TRP A 246 7.41 3.06 26.78
N PHE A 247 8.66 2.70 26.63
CA PHE A 247 9.40 2.86 25.38
C PHE A 247 9.42 1.53 24.64
N TYR A 248 9.04 1.56 23.37
CA TYR A 248 9.08 0.40 22.49
C TYR A 248 10.36 0.38 21.66
N ARG A 249 11.00 -0.78 21.56
CA ARG A 249 11.98 -1.03 20.49
C ARG A 249 11.24 -1.16 19.16
N ALA A 250 11.95 -0.99 18.04
CA ALA A 250 11.33 -1.11 16.72
C ALA A 250 10.61 -2.46 16.52
N CYS A 251 11.14 -3.56 17.08
CA CYS A 251 10.51 -4.88 17.03
C CYS A 251 9.18 -4.97 17.81
N ASP A 252 8.96 -4.11 18.80
CA ASP A 252 7.77 -4.10 19.65
C ASP A 252 6.67 -3.19 19.04
N THR A 253 6.99 -2.38 18.02
CA THR A 253 6.05 -1.55 17.28
C THR A 253 5.39 -2.33 16.13
N VAL A 254 4.66 -1.61 15.28
CA VAL A 254 4.12 -2.18 14.03
C VAL A 254 5.19 -2.71 13.08
N ILE A 255 6.45 -2.25 13.20
CA ILE A 255 7.59 -2.64 12.36
C ILE A 255 7.98 -4.11 12.57
N GLN A 256 7.95 -4.60 13.82
CA GLN A 256 8.17 -6.01 14.21
C GLN A 256 9.46 -6.61 13.61
N ARG A 257 9.30 -7.68 12.78
CA ARG A 257 10.42 -8.43 12.18
C ARG A 257 11.36 -7.59 11.30
N HIS A 258 10.97 -6.39 10.95
CA HIS A 258 11.81 -5.44 10.21
C HIS A 258 12.55 -4.47 11.14
N GLY A 259 12.55 -4.71 12.45
CA GLY A 259 13.27 -3.88 13.43
C GLY A 259 14.73 -3.64 13.08
N GLY A 260 15.40 -4.60 12.43
CA GLY A 260 16.77 -4.44 11.95
C GLY A 260 16.99 -3.37 10.85
N LEU A 261 15.93 -2.72 10.36
CA LEU A 261 16.03 -1.52 9.53
C LEU A 261 16.31 -0.25 10.36
N ILE A 262 16.06 -0.31 11.67
CA ILE A 262 16.15 0.82 12.59
C ILE A 262 17.35 0.59 13.50
N ASP A 263 18.02 1.66 13.86
CA ASP A 263 19.09 1.63 14.85
C ASP A 263 18.63 1.00 16.17
N ASP A 264 19.37 0.03 16.68
CA ASP A 264 19.01 -0.74 17.89
C ASP A 264 18.92 0.14 19.15
N LYS A 265 19.61 1.29 19.18
CA LYS A 265 19.51 2.28 20.26
C LYS A 265 18.28 3.19 20.15
N ARG A 266 17.59 3.18 19.02
CA ARG A 266 16.40 4.01 18.82
C ARG A 266 15.18 3.36 19.45
N VAL A 267 14.55 4.08 20.39
CA VAL A 267 13.29 3.66 21.02
C VAL A 267 12.18 4.67 20.74
N PHE A 268 10.93 4.22 20.89
CA PHE A 268 9.71 4.97 20.58
C PHE A 268 8.90 5.14 21.85
N LEU A 269 8.65 6.36 22.29
CA LEU A 269 7.82 6.64 23.46
C LEU A 269 6.35 6.31 23.15
N SER A 270 5.76 5.42 23.94
CA SER A 270 4.35 5.03 23.79
C SER A 270 3.44 5.89 24.66
N ASP A 271 2.15 5.94 24.26
CA ASP A 271 1.04 6.47 25.07
C ASP A 271 0.57 5.46 26.14
N MET A 272 1.05 4.22 26.09
CA MET A 272 0.67 3.17 27.02
C MET A 272 1.36 3.34 28.37
N LYS A 273 0.54 3.25 29.44
CA LYS A 273 0.98 3.29 30.83
C LYS A 273 0.40 2.13 31.60
N ASP A 274 1.23 1.48 32.41
CA ASP A 274 0.81 0.39 33.26
C ASP A 274 1.39 0.50 34.67
N THR A 275 0.61 0.09 35.67
CA THR A 275 1.04 0.04 37.08
C THR A 275 1.78 -1.25 37.35
N ASN A 276 2.95 -1.16 37.94
CA ASN A 276 3.83 -2.28 38.27
C ASN A 276 4.30 -2.20 39.71
N SER A 277 4.62 -3.33 40.34
CA SER A 277 5.28 -3.35 41.64
C SER A 277 6.73 -2.85 41.51
N MET A 278 7.28 -2.24 42.56
CA MET A 278 8.63 -1.69 42.56
C MET A 278 9.73 -2.74 42.42
N ASP A 279 9.47 -3.98 42.81
CA ASP A 279 10.43 -5.12 42.79
C ASP A 279 10.81 -5.57 41.36
N VAL A 280 10.07 -5.15 40.33
CA VAL A 280 10.43 -5.48 38.95
C VAL A 280 11.37 -4.48 38.29
N LEU A 281 11.75 -3.40 38.97
CA LEU A 281 12.78 -2.46 38.50
C LEU A 281 14.18 -3.08 38.56
N LEU A 282 14.97 -2.94 37.48
CA LEU A 282 16.29 -3.53 37.38
C LEU A 282 17.38 -2.47 37.50
N GLU A 283 17.57 -1.65 36.50
CA GLU A 283 18.64 -0.64 36.44
C GLU A 283 18.16 0.63 35.80
N LYS A 284 18.81 1.76 36.17
CA LYS A 284 18.54 3.07 35.56
C LYS A 284 19.14 3.13 34.18
N LEU A 285 18.46 3.85 33.28
CA LEU A 285 18.88 4.09 31.92
C LEU A 285 19.10 5.59 31.66
N LYS A 286 19.96 5.87 30.71
CA LYS A 286 20.12 7.21 30.12
C LYS A 286 19.46 7.18 28.73
N ILE A 287 18.23 7.70 28.61
CA ILE A 287 17.53 7.88 27.34
C ILE A 287 17.58 9.35 26.93
N LEU A 288 18.22 9.62 25.79
CA LEU A 288 18.26 10.99 25.27
C LEU A 288 16.99 11.28 24.46
N MET A 289 16.27 12.31 24.84
CA MET A 289 15.13 12.85 24.11
C MET A 289 15.64 13.90 23.14
N ILE A 290 15.71 13.55 21.83
CA ILE A 290 16.27 14.43 20.79
C ILE A 290 15.20 14.82 19.75
N PRO A 291 15.31 15.99 19.11
CA PRO A 291 14.42 16.36 18.02
C PRO A 291 14.60 15.40 16.82
N LEU A 292 13.52 15.14 16.10
CA LEU A 292 13.59 14.42 14.84
C LEU A 292 14.23 15.33 13.78
N THR A 293 15.38 14.93 13.27
CA THR A 293 16.12 15.63 12.20
C THR A 293 16.40 14.68 11.04
N GLU A 294 16.92 15.19 9.93
CA GLU A 294 17.32 14.35 8.79
C GLU A 294 18.50 13.44 9.15
N ASN A 295 19.46 13.98 9.88
CA ASN A 295 20.64 13.26 10.38
C ASN A 295 20.52 13.16 11.90
N ASN A 296 20.13 11.99 12.40
CA ASN A 296 20.05 11.74 13.84
C ASN A 296 21.46 11.50 14.40
N GLU A 297 22.29 12.54 14.49
CA GLU A 297 23.61 12.43 15.13
C GLU A 297 23.45 12.48 16.65
N VAL A 298 23.70 11.35 17.30
CA VAL A 298 23.76 11.26 18.77
C VAL A 298 25.18 11.48 19.18
N THR A 299 25.49 12.69 19.67
CA THR A 299 26.83 13.10 20.08
C THR A 299 27.18 12.73 21.53
N GLU A 300 26.17 12.47 22.34
CA GLU A 300 26.34 12.09 23.74
C GLU A 300 26.27 10.59 23.95
N SER A 301 27.04 10.08 24.95
CA SER A 301 26.94 8.69 25.38
C SER A 301 25.58 8.45 26.04
N CYS A 302 24.79 7.48 25.50
CA CYS A 302 23.51 7.07 26.04
C CYS A 302 23.28 5.59 25.81
N ASP A 303 22.39 5.00 26.60
CA ASP A 303 21.91 3.63 26.40
C ASP A 303 20.96 3.58 25.20
N TYR A 304 20.00 4.50 25.18
CA TYR A 304 19.03 4.67 24.10
C TYR A 304 18.80 6.16 23.77
N TYR A 305 18.22 6.41 22.59
CA TYR A 305 17.66 7.72 22.25
C TYR A 305 16.25 7.60 21.73
N CYS A 306 15.44 8.65 21.93
CA CYS A 306 14.07 8.74 21.50
C CYS A 306 13.82 10.07 20.79
N ASN A 307 13.30 10.01 19.57
CA ASN A 307 12.90 11.18 18.79
C ASN A 307 11.51 11.03 18.15
N MET A 308 10.86 9.88 18.37
CA MET A 308 9.52 9.61 17.91
C MET A 308 8.67 8.95 18.99
N THR A 309 7.38 9.15 18.89
CA THR A 309 6.34 8.44 19.66
C THR A 309 5.74 7.33 18.82
N TYR A 310 5.16 6.32 19.47
CA TYR A 310 4.37 5.28 18.86
C TYR A 310 3.03 5.12 19.55
N SER A 311 1.93 5.25 18.80
CA SER A 311 0.58 4.98 19.28
C SER A 311 -0.10 3.86 18.49
N LEU A 312 -0.90 3.05 19.18
CA LEU A 312 -1.58 1.90 18.59
C LEU A 312 -2.68 2.28 17.58
N PRO A 313 -3.50 3.33 17.81
CA PRO A 313 -4.45 3.77 16.80
C PRO A 313 -3.73 4.15 15.51
N PHE A 314 -4.19 3.56 14.38
CA PHE A 314 -3.62 3.76 13.05
C PHE A 314 -2.12 3.44 12.95
N SER A 315 -1.55 2.71 13.93
CA SER A 315 -0.12 2.37 14.00
C SER A 315 0.75 3.60 13.72
N THR A 316 0.45 4.69 14.43
CA THR A 316 1.04 6.00 14.20
C THR A 316 2.43 6.09 14.82
N ILE A 317 3.40 6.57 14.05
CA ILE A 317 4.75 6.95 14.51
C ILE A 317 4.96 8.43 14.16
N GLU A 318 5.10 9.29 15.16
CA GLU A 318 5.19 10.75 14.99
C GLU A 318 6.43 11.31 15.70
N ALA A 319 6.87 12.49 15.31
CA ALA A 319 7.93 13.20 16.01
C ALA A 319 7.54 13.45 17.47
N LEU A 320 8.51 13.26 18.38
CA LEU A 320 8.30 13.44 19.82
C LEU A 320 7.86 14.87 20.19
N GLN A 321 8.44 15.87 19.54
CA GLN A 321 8.01 17.25 19.65
C GLN A 321 7.53 17.67 18.26
N PRO A 322 6.27 18.14 18.13
CA PRO A 322 5.89 18.81 16.91
C PRO A 322 6.85 19.98 16.75
N SER A 323 7.63 19.96 15.68
CA SER A 323 8.49 21.10 15.33
C SER A 323 7.61 22.34 15.48
N GLN A 324 8.09 23.34 16.25
CA GLN A 324 7.45 24.65 16.21
C GLN A 324 7.39 24.99 14.75
N CYS A 325 6.18 25.05 14.18
CA CYS A 325 6.01 25.35 12.77
C CYS A 325 6.93 26.53 12.46
N ILE A 326 8.01 26.27 11.75
CA ILE A 326 8.69 27.30 11.01
C ILE A 326 7.55 27.98 10.29
N THR A 327 7.32 29.24 10.62
CA THR A 327 6.24 30.11 10.19
C THR A 327 5.67 29.59 8.88
N ALA A 328 4.43 29.05 8.91
CA ALA A 328 3.80 28.37 7.78
C ALA A 328 4.17 29.19 6.55
N ASP A 329 5.09 28.67 5.77
CA ASP A 329 5.45 29.28 4.50
C ASP A 329 4.10 29.28 3.79
N GLN A 330 3.53 30.45 3.51
CA GLN A 330 2.19 30.61 2.96
C GLN A 330 2.17 30.11 1.50
N ARG A 331 2.83 28.97 1.26
CA ARG A 331 2.81 28.33 -0.04
C ARG A 331 1.42 27.80 -0.29
N THR A 332 0.77 28.40 -1.24
CA THR A 332 -0.52 27.95 -1.76
C THR A 332 -0.37 26.86 -2.82
N ASP A 333 0.84 26.62 -3.31
CA ASP A 333 1.14 25.70 -4.41
C ASP A 333 2.07 24.57 -3.95
N ALA A 334 1.78 23.35 -4.40
CA ALA A 334 2.60 22.16 -4.17
C ALA A 334 2.71 21.28 -5.42
N THR A 335 3.83 20.59 -5.58
CA THR A 335 4.10 19.68 -6.69
C THR A 335 3.95 18.22 -6.28
N MET A 336 3.42 17.38 -7.17
CA MET A 336 3.21 15.97 -6.94
C MET A 336 3.79 15.09 -8.05
N LEU A 337 4.40 13.98 -7.66
CA LEU A 337 4.77 12.84 -8.50
C LEU A 337 3.81 11.67 -8.21
N ASP A 338 3.13 11.17 -9.26
CA ASP A 338 2.26 9.98 -9.18
C ASP A 338 2.99 8.76 -9.78
N LEU A 339 3.44 7.86 -8.91
CA LEU A 339 4.10 6.60 -9.29
C LEU A 339 3.07 5.48 -9.45
N TYR A 340 3.23 4.67 -10.49
CA TYR A 340 2.22 3.65 -10.85
C TYR A 340 0.84 4.29 -11.05
N CYS A 341 0.84 5.44 -11.71
CA CYS A 341 -0.28 6.37 -11.78
C CYS A 341 -1.53 5.77 -12.44
N GLY A 342 -1.40 4.68 -13.22
CA GLY A 342 -2.51 4.15 -13.99
C GLY A 342 -3.10 5.23 -14.89
N CYS A 343 -4.42 5.39 -14.83
CA CYS A 343 -5.09 6.49 -15.54
C CYS A 343 -5.24 7.76 -14.69
N GLY A 344 -4.48 7.95 -13.61
CA GLY A 344 -4.45 9.21 -12.86
C GLY A 344 -5.58 9.44 -11.86
N ALA A 345 -6.32 8.41 -11.45
CA ALA A 345 -7.46 8.58 -10.54
C ALA A 345 -7.08 9.09 -9.15
N MET A 346 -5.94 8.60 -8.61
CA MET A 346 -5.46 9.01 -7.30
C MET A 346 -5.01 10.47 -7.31
N SER A 347 -4.15 10.83 -8.24
CA SER A 347 -3.68 12.21 -8.40
C SER A 347 -4.82 13.18 -8.72
N THR A 348 -5.77 12.82 -9.61
CA THR A 348 -6.97 13.62 -9.87
C THR A 348 -7.74 13.92 -8.59
N GLY A 349 -8.04 12.87 -7.80
CA GLY A 349 -8.77 13.05 -6.54
C GLY A 349 -7.98 13.87 -5.51
N LEU A 350 -6.68 13.60 -5.34
CA LEU A 350 -5.82 14.36 -4.43
C LEU A 350 -5.78 15.86 -4.78
N CYS A 351 -5.61 16.20 -6.06
CA CYS A 351 -5.61 17.59 -6.51
C CYS A 351 -6.96 18.28 -6.26
N MET A 352 -8.09 17.59 -6.55
CA MET A 352 -9.42 18.12 -6.25
C MET A 352 -9.63 18.40 -4.75
N GLY A 353 -9.25 17.45 -3.91
CA GLY A 353 -9.41 17.59 -2.45
C GLY A 353 -8.49 18.65 -1.85
N ALA A 354 -7.24 18.71 -2.29
CA ALA A 354 -6.30 19.73 -1.87
C ALA A 354 -6.80 21.14 -2.23
N GLN A 355 -7.35 21.32 -3.43
CA GLN A 355 -7.94 22.59 -3.84
C GLN A 355 -9.12 23.00 -2.97
N LEU A 356 -9.98 22.07 -2.55
CA LEU A 356 -11.08 22.34 -1.62
C LEU A 356 -10.59 22.78 -0.22
N SER A 357 -9.37 22.44 0.16
CA SER A 357 -8.73 22.93 1.39
C SER A 357 -7.93 24.21 1.21
N GLY A 358 -7.84 24.76 -0.01
CA GLY A 358 -7.09 25.98 -0.33
C GLY A 358 -5.64 25.75 -0.79
N LEU A 359 -5.21 24.49 -0.98
CA LEU A 359 -3.90 24.15 -1.54
C LEU A 359 -4.02 23.81 -3.03
N LYS A 360 -3.29 24.52 -3.88
CA LYS A 360 -3.14 24.17 -5.31
C LYS A 360 -2.08 23.07 -5.47
N LEU A 361 -2.50 21.82 -5.38
CA LEU A 361 -1.66 20.67 -5.65
C LEU A 361 -1.67 20.36 -7.17
N VAL A 362 -0.48 20.28 -7.78
CA VAL A 362 -0.35 20.00 -9.22
C VAL A 362 0.42 18.71 -9.43
N THR A 363 -0.15 17.78 -10.18
CA THR A 363 0.55 16.58 -10.64
C THR A 363 1.54 16.98 -11.72
N LYS A 364 2.78 17.25 -11.32
CA LYS A 364 3.83 17.69 -12.25
C LYS A 364 4.38 16.52 -13.06
N TRP A 365 4.52 15.33 -12.43
CA TRP A 365 5.06 14.12 -13.07
C TRP A 365 4.18 12.91 -12.75
N ALA A 366 4.09 12.01 -13.73
CA ALA A 366 3.39 10.74 -13.58
C ALA A 366 4.11 9.62 -14.34
N VAL A 367 4.15 8.42 -13.76
CA VAL A 367 4.89 7.27 -14.30
C VAL A 367 4.03 6.01 -14.29
N ASP A 368 3.91 5.35 -15.44
CA ASP A 368 3.27 4.03 -15.57
C ASP A 368 3.81 3.27 -16.78
N THR A 369 3.88 1.95 -16.70
CA THR A 369 4.31 1.09 -17.82
C THR A 369 3.23 0.89 -18.88
N ASN A 370 1.96 1.12 -18.55
CA ASN A 370 0.85 0.87 -19.46
C ASN A 370 0.61 2.05 -20.41
N LYS A 371 1.00 1.90 -21.67
CA LYS A 371 0.87 2.94 -22.71
C LYS A 371 -0.53 3.56 -22.84
N TYR A 372 -1.60 2.77 -22.61
CA TYR A 372 -2.97 3.28 -22.69
C TYR A 372 -3.36 4.09 -21.44
N ALA A 373 -2.88 3.72 -20.30
CA ALA A 373 -3.05 4.48 -19.07
C ALA A 373 -2.32 5.84 -19.19
N VAL A 374 -1.08 5.82 -19.69
CA VAL A 374 -0.30 7.01 -20.02
C VAL A 374 -1.05 7.93 -21.02
N GLN A 375 -1.67 7.37 -22.06
CA GLN A 375 -2.49 8.14 -22.98
C GLN A 375 -3.70 8.77 -22.30
N SER A 376 -4.35 8.05 -21.38
CA SER A 376 -5.49 8.56 -20.63
C SER A 376 -5.10 9.74 -19.75
N ILE A 377 -4.01 9.62 -18.99
CA ILE A 377 -3.57 10.72 -18.11
C ILE A 377 -3.08 11.92 -18.92
N LYS A 378 -2.31 11.73 -20.00
CA LYS A 378 -1.87 12.82 -20.89
C LYS A 378 -3.01 13.64 -21.47
N TYR A 379 -4.13 12.97 -21.79
CA TYR A 379 -5.30 13.65 -22.33
C TYR A 379 -6.05 14.47 -21.28
N ASN A 380 -6.27 13.87 -20.09
CA ASN A 380 -7.05 14.52 -19.03
C ASN A 380 -6.23 15.52 -18.19
N HIS A 381 -4.89 15.41 -18.22
CA HIS A 381 -3.92 16.24 -17.49
C HIS A 381 -2.79 16.68 -18.42
N PRO A 382 -3.05 17.57 -19.37
CA PRO A 382 -2.05 18.02 -20.36
C PRO A 382 -0.86 18.78 -19.73
N GLU A 383 -1.03 19.29 -18.51
CA GLU A 383 0.00 19.96 -17.71
C GLU A 383 1.03 19.00 -17.09
N THR A 384 0.73 17.70 -17.09
CA THR A 384 1.55 16.67 -16.43
C THR A 384 2.60 16.10 -17.39
N GLU A 385 3.85 16.06 -16.97
CA GLU A 385 4.89 15.29 -17.66
C GLU A 385 4.70 13.80 -17.38
N VAL A 386 4.20 13.06 -18.37
CA VAL A 386 3.85 11.64 -18.19
C VAL A 386 4.86 10.75 -18.90
N ARG A 387 5.50 9.86 -18.12
CA ARG A 387 6.54 8.93 -18.58
C ARG A 387 5.96 7.51 -18.69
N ASN A 388 6.21 6.86 -19.86
CA ASN A 388 5.83 5.46 -20.07
C ASN A 388 7.03 4.54 -19.81
N GLU A 389 7.37 4.36 -18.55
CA GLU A 389 8.57 3.68 -18.08
C GLU A 389 8.28 2.82 -16.85
N SER A 390 9.15 1.88 -16.52
CA SER A 390 9.13 1.19 -15.23
C SER A 390 9.66 2.11 -14.11
N ALA A 391 9.31 1.81 -12.86
CA ALA A 391 9.84 2.57 -11.73
C ALA A 391 11.36 2.44 -11.59
N GLU A 392 11.92 1.29 -11.98
CA GLU A 392 13.36 1.05 -12.00
C GLU A 392 14.07 1.91 -13.06
N ASP A 393 13.50 1.99 -14.27
CA ASP A 393 14.03 2.82 -15.35
C ASP A 393 13.92 4.29 -15.02
N PHE A 394 12.79 4.68 -14.40
CA PHE A 394 12.58 6.04 -13.94
C PHE A 394 13.60 6.44 -12.86
N LEU A 395 13.85 5.58 -11.87
CA LEU A 395 14.88 5.83 -10.85
C LEU A 395 16.28 5.95 -11.47
N PHE A 396 16.59 5.13 -12.45
CA PHE A 396 17.82 5.26 -13.20
C PHE A 396 17.92 6.64 -13.87
N LEU A 397 16.85 7.06 -14.57
CA LEU A 397 16.81 8.37 -15.22
C LEU A 397 16.94 9.54 -14.25
N LEU A 398 16.32 9.46 -13.09
CA LEU A 398 16.44 10.50 -12.05
C LEU A 398 17.90 10.69 -11.64
N LYS A 399 18.62 9.60 -11.43
CA LYS A 399 20.04 9.63 -11.04
C LYS A 399 20.93 10.17 -12.16
N GLU A 400 20.69 9.74 -13.41
CA GLU A 400 21.45 10.25 -14.56
C GLU A 400 21.13 11.73 -14.84
N TRP A 401 19.88 12.14 -14.63
CA TRP A 401 19.46 13.54 -14.74
C TRP A 401 20.17 14.44 -13.72
N GLU A 402 20.26 13.99 -12.46
CA GLU A 402 21.01 14.68 -11.41
C GLU A 402 22.48 14.87 -11.82
N LYS A 403 23.14 13.78 -12.29
CA LYS A 403 24.53 13.84 -12.77
C LYS A 403 24.72 14.84 -13.91
N LEU A 404 23.79 14.87 -14.89
CA LEU A 404 23.83 15.84 -15.98
C LEU A 404 23.68 17.29 -15.49
N CYS A 405 22.76 17.51 -14.54
CA CYS A 405 22.58 18.83 -13.94
C CYS A 405 23.82 19.30 -13.15
N ILE A 406 24.52 18.40 -12.46
CA ILE A 406 25.79 18.68 -11.77
C ILE A 406 26.88 18.97 -12.80
N HIS A 407 27.01 18.12 -13.84
CA HIS A 407 28.04 18.30 -14.91
C HIS A 407 27.96 19.66 -15.58
N PHE A 408 26.75 20.15 -15.84
CA PHE A 408 26.51 21.47 -16.43
C PHE A 408 26.37 22.61 -15.41
N SER A 409 26.75 22.37 -14.14
CA SER A 409 26.75 23.36 -13.05
C SER A 409 25.38 24.05 -12.82
N LEU A 410 24.28 23.31 -13.01
CA LEU A 410 22.92 23.79 -12.75
C LEU A 410 22.51 23.61 -11.29
N ILE A 411 23.18 22.69 -10.57
CA ILE A 411 23.01 22.43 -9.14
C ILE A 411 24.38 22.28 -8.49
N GLU A 412 24.52 22.78 -7.27
CA GLU A 412 25.73 22.63 -6.47
C GLU A 412 25.79 21.24 -5.86
N SER A 413 26.95 20.60 -5.91
CA SER A 413 27.18 19.29 -5.30
C SER A 413 28.64 19.11 -4.92
N SER A 414 28.90 18.41 -3.82
CA SER A 414 30.24 17.95 -3.43
C SER A 414 30.87 17.00 -4.47
N ASP A 415 30.04 16.39 -5.30
CA ASP A 415 30.43 15.43 -6.35
C ASP A 415 30.78 16.09 -7.69
N SER A 416 30.82 17.43 -7.79
CA SER A 416 31.05 18.16 -9.03
C SER A 416 32.36 17.72 -9.74
N GLU A 417 33.42 17.49 -8.98
CA GLU A 417 34.71 16.98 -9.53
C GLU A 417 34.58 15.57 -10.16
N LYS A 418 33.75 14.71 -9.56
CA LYS A 418 33.51 13.35 -10.04
C LYS A 418 32.82 13.30 -11.40
N TYR A 419 32.03 14.32 -11.71
CA TYR A 419 31.23 14.38 -12.93
C TYR A 419 31.78 15.35 -13.99
N LYS A 420 33.02 15.87 -13.83
CA LYS A 420 33.65 16.77 -14.82
C LYS A 420 33.79 16.13 -16.21
N ASN A 421 34.05 14.83 -16.28
CA ASN A 421 34.20 14.10 -17.54
C ASN A 421 33.09 13.04 -17.69
N LEU A 422 31.83 13.47 -17.54
CA LEU A 422 30.67 12.60 -17.67
C LEU A 422 30.46 12.22 -19.14
N TYR A 423 30.34 10.91 -19.43
CA TYR A 423 30.14 10.37 -20.79
C TYR A 423 31.19 10.81 -21.85
N GLY A 424 32.41 11.08 -21.42
CA GLY A 424 33.46 11.53 -22.34
C GLY A 424 33.38 13.02 -22.73
N MET A 425 32.40 13.76 -22.18
CA MET A 425 32.24 15.20 -22.37
C MET A 425 33.18 15.97 -21.46
N SER A 426 34.45 16.16 -21.85
CA SER A 426 35.39 16.96 -21.08
C SER A 426 35.03 18.46 -21.14
N VAL A 427 35.26 19.17 -20.05
CA VAL A 427 35.25 20.64 -20.05
C VAL A 427 36.55 21.09 -20.70
N VAL A 428 36.55 21.25 -22.02
CA VAL A 428 37.63 21.95 -22.72
C VAL A 428 37.35 23.44 -22.48
N GLU A 429 38.21 24.12 -21.76
CA GLU A 429 38.26 25.58 -21.77
C GLU A 429 38.49 26.00 -23.24
N ASP A 430 37.62 26.85 -23.77
CA ASP A 430 37.72 27.37 -25.14
C ASP A 430 39.03 28.12 -25.32
N THR A 431 40.07 27.40 -25.71
CA THR A 431 41.23 28.03 -26.35
C THR A 431 40.95 28.09 -27.84
N GLU A 432 40.64 29.28 -28.33
CA GLU A 432 40.66 29.57 -29.74
C GLU A 432 42.08 29.29 -30.26
N ASP A 433 42.33 28.14 -30.83
CA ASP A 433 43.51 27.95 -31.69
C ASP A 433 43.08 27.12 -32.90
N GLY A 434 42.95 27.85 -34.01
CA GLY A 434 42.69 27.30 -35.30
C GLY A 434 43.93 26.59 -35.89
N SER A 435 43.76 25.33 -36.18
CA SER A 435 44.62 24.67 -37.17
C SER A 435 43.77 23.70 -37.98
N ASP A 436 43.48 24.10 -39.23
CA ASP A 436 43.09 23.25 -40.32
C ASP A 436 44.13 22.11 -40.49
N GLU A 437 43.69 20.86 -40.33
CA GLU A 437 44.46 19.73 -40.93
C GLU A 437 43.48 18.65 -41.44
N ASN A 438 43.46 18.53 -42.77
CA ASN A 438 43.25 17.38 -43.66
C ASN A 438 42.06 16.43 -43.32
N VAL A 439 41.00 16.69 -44.06
CA VAL A 439 39.92 15.72 -44.29
C VAL A 439 40.38 14.73 -45.40
N GLY A 440 40.60 13.46 -45.03
CA GLY A 440 40.70 12.34 -45.94
C GLY A 440 39.35 12.09 -46.62
N GLU A 441 39.35 11.92 -47.93
CA GLU A 441 38.19 11.57 -48.75
C GLU A 441 37.70 10.15 -48.49
N ASP A 442 36.93 9.97 -47.41
CA ASP A 442 35.96 8.89 -47.27
C ASP A 442 34.76 9.54 -46.53
N ALA A 443 33.92 10.26 -47.31
CA ALA A 443 32.73 10.88 -46.77
C ALA A 443 31.66 9.82 -46.48
N GLU A 444 31.71 9.19 -45.35
CA GLU A 444 30.47 8.74 -44.67
C GLU A 444 29.60 9.96 -44.49
N GLU A 445 28.31 9.88 -44.89
CA GLU A 445 27.33 10.93 -44.68
C GLU A 445 27.28 11.30 -43.19
N VAL A 446 27.90 12.39 -42.79
CA VAL A 446 27.91 12.89 -41.43
C VAL A 446 26.58 13.61 -41.19
N PHE A 447 25.69 13.00 -40.42
CA PHE A 447 24.43 13.59 -40.00
C PHE A 447 24.68 14.58 -38.83
N GLU A 448 24.32 15.85 -39.03
CA GLU A 448 24.43 16.86 -37.97
C GLU A 448 23.24 16.86 -37.03
N VAL A 449 23.49 17.01 -35.73
CA VAL A 449 22.47 17.12 -34.71
C VAL A 449 21.89 18.52 -34.65
N GLU A 450 20.60 18.69 -34.99
CA GLU A 450 19.89 19.97 -34.81
C GLU A 450 19.70 20.25 -33.31
N LYS A 451 19.10 19.30 -32.58
CA LYS A 451 18.83 19.39 -31.13
C LYS A 451 18.49 18.05 -30.50
N VAL A 452 18.64 17.98 -29.19
CA VAL A 452 18.13 16.88 -28.37
C VAL A 452 16.68 17.21 -27.97
N VAL A 453 15.77 16.23 -28.09
CA VAL A 453 14.31 16.39 -27.82
C VAL A 453 13.74 15.41 -26.80
N GLY A 454 14.55 14.50 -26.25
CA GLY A 454 14.08 13.55 -25.25
C GLY A 454 15.21 12.79 -24.57
N ILE A 455 14.86 12.11 -23.47
CA ILE A 455 15.77 11.30 -22.66
C ILE A 455 15.06 10.04 -22.20
N LYS A 456 15.73 8.88 -22.28
CA LYS A 456 15.23 7.59 -21.76
C LYS A 456 16.38 6.67 -21.37
N LYS A 457 16.07 5.60 -20.60
CA LYS A 457 16.98 4.46 -20.44
C LYS A 457 16.91 3.57 -21.67
N GLY A 458 18.04 3.08 -22.14
CA GLY A 458 18.15 2.16 -23.27
C GLY A 458 17.69 0.75 -22.92
N GLU A 459 17.13 0.04 -23.89
CA GLU A 459 16.69 -1.36 -23.76
C GLU A 459 17.88 -2.32 -23.87
N GLU A 460 18.83 -2.04 -24.76
CA GLU A 460 20.05 -2.81 -24.96
C GLU A 460 21.22 -2.16 -24.21
N GLY A 461 21.83 -2.89 -23.29
CA GLY A 461 23.01 -2.42 -22.54
C GLY A 461 22.75 -1.49 -21.35
N GLY A 462 21.53 -0.99 -21.15
CA GLY A 462 21.11 -0.27 -19.93
C GLY A 462 21.65 1.14 -19.76
N GLY A 463 22.24 1.77 -20.80
CA GLY A 463 22.80 3.12 -20.78
C GLY A 463 21.74 4.23 -20.93
N LEU A 464 22.21 5.47 -20.89
CA LEU A 464 21.38 6.65 -21.15
C LEU A 464 21.28 6.92 -22.63
N TYR A 465 20.05 7.13 -23.12
CA TYR A 465 19.76 7.45 -24.51
C TYR A 465 19.10 8.81 -24.63
N LEU A 466 19.53 9.59 -25.62
CA LEU A 466 18.97 10.87 -25.98
C LEU A 466 18.22 10.75 -27.31
N LYS A 467 17.05 11.41 -27.40
CA LYS A 467 16.32 11.50 -28.66
C LYS A 467 16.83 12.66 -29.46
N VAL A 468 17.36 12.39 -30.64
CA VAL A 468 18.03 13.35 -31.49
C VAL A 468 17.11 13.74 -32.62
N ARG A 469 17.01 15.05 -32.87
CA ARG A 469 16.53 15.64 -34.10
C ARG A 469 17.72 15.94 -34.97
N TRP A 470 17.70 15.43 -36.19
CA TRP A 470 18.75 15.64 -37.18
C TRP A 470 18.47 16.89 -38.00
N GLU A 471 19.47 17.63 -38.43
CA GLU A 471 19.32 18.79 -39.30
C GLU A 471 18.72 18.40 -40.65
N ASN A 472 17.77 19.22 -41.11
CA ASN A 472 16.97 18.99 -42.33
C ASN A 472 16.01 17.79 -42.30
N TYR A 473 15.82 17.14 -41.13
CA TYR A 473 14.86 16.04 -40.93
C TYR A 473 13.67 16.43 -40.06
N GLY A 474 12.53 15.75 -40.25
CA GLY A 474 11.30 16.02 -39.49
C GLY A 474 11.21 15.23 -38.16
N PRO A 475 10.18 15.48 -37.34
CA PRO A 475 9.95 14.75 -36.07
C PRO A 475 9.77 13.24 -36.21
N SER A 476 9.37 12.74 -37.40
CA SER A 476 9.24 11.32 -37.73
C SER A 476 10.56 10.58 -37.82
N ASP A 477 11.63 11.31 -38.09
CA ASP A 477 12.96 10.79 -38.36
C ASP A 477 13.86 10.88 -37.12
N ASP A 478 13.34 11.37 -36.00
CA ASP A 478 14.06 11.40 -34.71
C ASP A 478 14.46 10.00 -34.28
N THR A 479 15.74 9.82 -33.96
CA THR A 479 16.30 8.56 -33.47
C THR A 479 16.67 8.61 -31.98
N TRP A 480 16.84 7.46 -31.36
CA TRP A 480 17.34 7.33 -30.00
C TRP A 480 18.80 6.89 -30.02
N GLU A 481 19.72 7.74 -29.60
CA GLU A 481 21.15 7.49 -29.62
C GLU A 481 21.70 7.34 -28.20
N PRO A 482 22.66 6.41 -27.99
CA PRO A 482 23.42 6.36 -26.76
C PRO A 482 24.13 7.68 -26.52
N ILE A 483 24.13 8.20 -25.30
CA ILE A 483 24.78 9.48 -24.99
C ILE A 483 26.27 9.45 -25.25
N GLU A 484 26.90 8.28 -25.15
CA GLU A 484 28.32 8.07 -25.44
C GLU A 484 28.68 8.37 -26.91
N HIS A 485 27.70 8.18 -27.84
CA HIS A 485 27.89 8.50 -29.26
C HIS A 485 27.74 9.99 -29.57
N LEU A 486 27.29 10.76 -28.61
CA LEU A 486 27.00 12.18 -28.72
C LEU A 486 28.04 13.07 -27.97
N SER A 487 29.18 12.52 -27.60
CA SER A 487 30.23 13.24 -26.87
C SER A 487 30.66 14.55 -27.56
N ASN A 488 30.68 14.57 -28.90
CA ASN A 488 30.98 15.74 -29.71
C ASN A 488 29.83 16.78 -29.78
N CYS A 489 28.64 16.44 -29.31
CA CYS A 489 27.45 17.30 -29.33
C CYS A 489 27.17 17.96 -27.98
N ARG A 490 28.21 18.19 -27.16
CA ARG A 490 28.11 18.69 -25.78
C ARG A 490 27.21 19.92 -25.64
N GLU A 491 27.32 20.90 -26.55
CA GLU A 491 26.53 22.13 -26.48
C GLU A 491 25.03 21.88 -26.73
N LYS A 492 24.68 20.96 -27.65
CA LYS A 492 23.27 20.55 -27.90
C LYS A 492 22.70 19.80 -26.70
N ILE A 493 23.50 18.96 -26.05
CA ILE A 493 23.10 18.27 -24.80
C ILE A 493 22.93 19.30 -23.67
N LYS A 494 23.86 20.25 -23.50
CA LYS A 494 23.77 21.33 -22.53
C LYS A 494 22.49 22.14 -22.69
N GLN A 495 22.16 22.55 -23.93
CA GLN A 495 20.94 23.29 -24.23
C GLN A 495 19.68 22.49 -23.81
N PHE A 496 19.64 21.18 -24.08
CA PHE A 496 18.56 20.30 -23.66
C PHE A 496 18.47 20.20 -22.12
N VAL A 497 19.59 19.99 -21.44
CA VAL A 497 19.66 19.86 -19.99
C VAL A 497 19.26 21.18 -19.30
N VAL A 498 19.76 22.32 -19.80
CA VAL A 498 19.39 23.66 -19.27
C VAL A 498 17.89 23.92 -19.47
N HIS A 499 17.37 23.61 -20.66
CA HIS A 499 15.94 23.73 -20.94
C HIS A 499 15.12 22.80 -20.02
N GLY A 500 15.49 21.53 -19.94
CA GLY A 500 14.81 20.54 -19.13
C GLY A 500 14.84 20.85 -17.62
N TYR A 501 15.96 21.40 -17.12
CA TYR A 501 16.07 21.89 -15.76
C TYR A 501 15.08 23.04 -15.49
N LYS A 502 15.02 24.04 -16.38
CA LYS A 502 14.09 25.18 -16.28
C LYS A 502 12.63 24.78 -16.35
N THR A 503 12.29 23.78 -17.18
CA THR A 503 10.92 23.28 -17.35
C THR A 503 10.58 22.12 -16.40
N SER A 504 11.58 21.63 -15.66
CA SER A 504 11.45 20.51 -14.72
C SER A 504 10.90 19.25 -15.40
N ILE A 505 11.54 18.81 -16.51
CA ILE A 505 11.13 17.58 -17.22
C ILE A 505 11.29 16.31 -16.36
N LEU A 506 12.23 16.32 -15.44
CA LEU A 506 12.43 15.27 -14.42
C LEU A 506 12.62 15.94 -13.05
N PRO A 507 12.10 15.35 -11.99
CA PRO A 507 12.30 15.88 -10.65
C PRO A 507 13.73 15.63 -10.13
N LEU A 508 14.19 16.55 -9.32
CA LEU A 508 15.47 16.46 -8.58
C LEU A 508 15.21 16.27 -7.08
N PRO A 509 16.21 15.81 -6.31
CA PRO A 509 16.10 15.72 -4.85
C PRO A 509 15.61 17.02 -4.23
N GLY A 510 14.58 16.94 -3.37
CA GLY A 510 13.95 18.12 -2.74
C GLY A 510 13.01 18.92 -3.65
N GLY A 511 12.90 18.60 -4.94
CA GLY A 511 12.03 19.31 -5.90
C GLY A 511 10.59 18.79 -5.98
N VAL A 512 10.23 17.75 -5.20
CA VAL A 512 8.91 17.14 -5.14
C VAL A 512 8.34 17.33 -3.74
N ASP A 513 7.18 17.96 -3.62
CA ASP A 513 6.53 18.09 -2.31
C ASP A 513 5.80 16.80 -1.90
N VAL A 514 5.12 16.13 -2.85
CA VAL A 514 4.28 14.96 -2.58
C VAL A 514 4.61 13.83 -3.55
N ILE A 515 4.88 12.63 -3.04
CA ILE A 515 4.87 11.40 -3.83
C ILE A 515 3.65 10.58 -3.46
N CYS A 516 2.77 10.31 -4.43
CA CYS A 516 1.71 9.33 -4.27
C CYS A 516 1.96 8.12 -5.18
N GLY A 517 1.33 6.97 -4.86
CA GLY A 517 1.45 5.80 -5.72
C GLY A 517 0.84 4.53 -5.16
N GLY A 518 0.48 3.63 -6.07
CA GLY A 518 -0.05 2.30 -5.73
C GLY A 518 0.82 1.20 -6.36
N PRO A 519 1.91 0.75 -5.70
CA PRO A 519 2.74 -0.32 -6.26
C PRO A 519 1.92 -1.59 -6.51
N PRO A 520 2.28 -2.42 -7.52
CA PRO A 520 1.48 -3.56 -7.96
C PRO A 520 1.08 -4.52 -6.84
N CYS A 521 -0.21 -4.85 -6.77
CA CYS A 521 -0.77 -5.75 -5.75
C CYS A 521 -0.83 -7.23 -6.17
N GLN A 522 -0.45 -7.57 -7.40
CA GLN A 522 -0.61 -8.93 -7.95
C GLN A 522 0.21 -9.98 -7.20
N GLY A 523 1.34 -9.60 -6.62
CA GLY A 523 2.17 -10.50 -5.81
C GLY A 523 1.55 -10.91 -4.47
N ILE A 524 0.62 -10.13 -3.94
CA ILE A 524 0.02 -10.30 -2.60
C ILE A 524 -1.47 -10.59 -2.60
N SER A 525 -2.19 -10.20 -3.66
CA SER A 525 -3.64 -10.34 -3.73
C SER A 525 -4.10 -11.77 -3.44
N GLY A 526 -5.17 -11.92 -2.66
CA GLY A 526 -5.79 -13.22 -2.37
C GLY A 526 -6.29 -13.95 -3.61
N LEU A 527 -6.40 -13.28 -4.75
CA LEU A 527 -6.72 -13.87 -6.04
C LEU A 527 -5.52 -14.62 -6.65
N ASN A 528 -4.29 -14.27 -6.27
CA ASN A 528 -3.08 -14.97 -6.71
C ASN A 528 -2.84 -16.21 -5.84
N ARG A 529 -2.90 -17.41 -6.43
CA ARG A 529 -2.64 -18.69 -5.76
C ARG A 529 -1.15 -19.02 -5.62
N PHE A 530 -0.29 -18.31 -6.36
CA PHE A 530 1.16 -18.56 -6.46
C PHE A 530 2.00 -17.51 -5.70
N ARG A 531 1.46 -16.97 -4.62
CA ARG A 531 2.16 -15.98 -3.79
C ARG A 531 3.39 -16.59 -3.14
N ASN A 532 4.54 -15.92 -3.21
CA ASN A 532 5.74 -16.31 -2.50
C ASN A 532 5.62 -15.93 -1.01
N VAL A 533 5.27 -16.91 -0.17
CA VAL A 533 5.05 -16.71 1.27
C VAL A 533 6.37 -16.76 2.04
N GLU A 534 7.36 -17.54 1.57
CA GLU A 534 8.64 -17.72 2.24
C GLU A 534 9.53 -16.49 2.08
N LYS A 535 9.55 -15.91 0.90
CA LYS A 535 10.37 -14.75 0.53
C LYS A 535 9.50 -13.65 -0.13
N PRO A 536 8.72 -12.92 0.66
CA PRO A 536 7.72 -11.99 0.14
C PRO A 536 8.30 -10.86 -0.73
N LEU A 537 9.55 -10.42 -0.49
CA LEU A 537 10.20 -9.34 -1.25
C LEU A 537 10.87 -9.82 -2.54
N GLU A 538 11.12 -11.13 -2.72
CA GLU A 538 11.80 -11.64 -3.92
C GLU A 538 10.85 -11.81 -5.12
N GLY A 539 9.55 -11.69 -4.93
CA GLY A 539 8.58 -11.73 -6.02
C GLY A 539 8.69 -10.48 -6.90
N GLU A 540 8.85 -10.62 -8.22
CA GLU A 540 8.99 -9.53 -9.20
C GLU A 540 7.99 -8.37 -8.95
N LYS A 541 6.72 -8.69 -8.72
CA LYS A 541 5.69 -7.66 -8.46
C LYS A 541 5.83 -7.00 -7.08
N ASN A 542 6.39 -7.69 -6.10
CA ASN A 542 6.61 -7.14 -4.76
C ASN A 542 7.90 -6.33 -4.68
N GLN A 543 8.87 -6.56 -5.59
CA GLN A 543 10.06 -5.73 -5.73
C GLN A 543 9.70 -4.28 -6.08
N GLN A 544 8.57 -4.05 -6.72
CA GLN A 544 8.09 -2.69 -7.01
C GLN A 544 7.86 -1.83 -5.75
N LEU A 545 7.62 -2.45 -4.60
CA LEU A 545 7.60 -1.73 -3.33
C LEU A 545 9.00 -1.22 -2.93
N LEU A 546 10.05 -2.00 -3.24
CA LEU A 546 11.42 -1.58 -2.97
C LEU A 546 11.80 -0.40 -3.86
N GLU A 547 11.44 -0.46 -5.16
CA GLU A 547 11.70 0.64 -6.10
C GLU A 547 10.94 1.91 -5.69
N TYR A 548 9.68 1.78 -5.26
CA TYR A 548 8.93 2.89 -4.69
C TYR A 548 9.69 3.56 -3.53
N MET A 549 10.19 2.76 -2.57
CA MET A 549 10.94 3.29 -1.41
C MET A 549 12.29 3.89 -1.80
N LYS A 550 12.99 3.34 -2.82
CA LYS A 550 14.23 3.92 -3.34
C LYS A 550 14.01 5.28 -4.01
N ILE A 551 12.88 5.46 -4.71
CA ILE A 551 12.52 6.75 -5.31
C ILE A 551 12.20 7.78 -4.22
N VAL A 552 11.46 7.39 -3.18
CA VAL A 552 11.21 8.24 -2.00
C VAL A 552 12.51 8.64 -1.31
N GLU A 553 13.44 7.70 -1.11
CA GLU A 553 14.75 7.95 -0.50
C GLU A 553 15.60 8.93 -1.33
N PHE A 554 15.55 8.79 -2.65
CA PHE A 554 16.29 9.65 -3.57
C PHE A 554 15.71 11.07 -3.63
N LEU A 555 14.39 11.18 -3.84
CA LEU A 555 13.72 12.48 -4.03
C LEU A 555 13.42 13.24 -2.73
N LYS A 556 13.34 12.55 -1.59
CA LYS A 556 13.08 13.11 -0.25
C LYS A 556 11.86 14.06 -0.21
N PRO A 557 10.66 13.65 -0.65
CA PRO A 557 9.48 14.51 -0.65
C PRO A 557 9.05 14.90 0.77
N LYS A 558 8.27 15.97 0.91
CA LYS A 558 7.66 16.35 2.20
C LYS A 558 6.65 15.32 2.66
N TYR A 559 5.84 14.83 1.72
CA TYR A 559 4.77 13.87 1.99
C TYR A 559 4.82 12.66 1.06
N VAL A 560 4.45 11.52 1.59
CA VAL A 560 4.31 10.25 0.87
C VAL A 560 2.92 9.69 1.13
N LEU A 561 2.21 9.27 0.08
CA LEU A 561 0.96 8.51 0.19
C LEU A 561 1.04 7.25 -0.64
N MET A 562 1.07 6.10 0.01
CA MET A 562 1.03 4.79 -0.65
C MET A 562 -0.34 4.14 -0.50
N GLU A 563 -0.92 3.66 -1.61
CA GLU A 563 -2.16 2.89 -1.64
C GLU A 563 -1.90 1.42 -1.95
N ASN A 564 -2.71 0.52 -1.39
CA ASN A 564 -2.73 -0.88 -1.82
C ASN A 564 -4.04 -1.59 -1.40
N VAL A 565 -4.18 -2.85 -1.81
CA VAL A 565 -5.27 -3.72 -1.34
C VAL A 565 -5.09 -4.11 0.13
N VAL A 566 -6.19 -4.40 0.83
CA VAL A 566 -6.15 -4.83 2.25
C VAL A 566 -5.36 -6.13 2.45
N ASP A 567 -5.17 -6.91 1.39
CA ASP A 567 -4.33 -8.11 1.45
C ASP A 567 -2.85 -7.80 1.81
N MET A 568 -2.41 -6.55 1.65
CA MET A 568 -1.11 -6.08 2.13
C MET A 568 -0.95 -6.25 3.66
N LEU A 569 -2.06 -6.14 4.40
CA LEU A 569 -2.11 -6.38 5.84
C LEU A 569 -2.37 -7.85 6.22
N ARG A 570 -2.86 -8.67 5.27
CA ARG A 570 -3.15 -10.10 5.49
C ARG A 570 -2.02 -11.02 5.12
N PHE A 571 -1.31 -10.66 4.04
CA PHE A 571 -0.25 -11.48 3.48
C PHE A 571 0.94 -11.55 4.45
N VAL A 572 1.23 -12.76 4.95
CA VAL A 572 2.33 -13.04 5.90
C VAL A 572 2.30 -12.07 7.10
N ASP A 573 1.10 -11.91 7.71
CA ASP A 573 0.89 -11.00 8.85
C ASP A 573 1.29 -9.55 8.58
N GLY A 574 0.98 -9.03 7.40
CA GLY A 574 1.27 -7.65 7.04
C GLY A 574 2.73 -7.36 6.71
N PHE A 575 3.51 -8.38 6.34
CA PHE A 575 4.95 -8.28 6.09
C PHE A 575 5.34 -7.05 5.27
N LEU A 576 4.68 -6.81 4.11
CA LEU A 576 5.04 -5.72 3.22
C LEU A 576 4.63 -4.34 3.77
N ALA A 577 3.49 -4.25 4.47
CA ALA A 577 3.07 -3.01 5.12
C ALA A 577 4.03 -2.62 6.25
N ARG A 578 4.43 -3.59 7.06
CA ARG A 578 5.43 -3.41 8.13
C ARG A 578 6.80 -3.00 7.57
N TYR A 579 7.22 -3.61 6.46
CA TYR A 579 8.43 -3.22 5.74
C TYR A 579 8.36 -1.76 5.26
N ALA A 580 7.23 -1.37 4.65
CA ALA A 580 7.05 -0.01 4.15
C ALA A 580 7.14 1.03 5.29
N VAL A 581 6.49 0.78 6.44
CA VAL A 581 6.61 1.61 7.64
C VAL A 581 8.05 1.67 8.11
N GLY A 582 8.73 0.50 8.25
CA GLY A 582 10.13 0.45 8.70
C GLY A 582 11.07 1.25 7.80
N ARG A 583 10.88 1.17 6.46
CA ARG A 583 11.70 1.97 5.51
C ARG A 583 11.45 3.47 5.63
N LEU A 584 10.20 3.91 5.76
CA LEU A 584 9.89 5.32 5.96
C LEU A 584 10.47 5.84 7.29
N VAL A 585 10.32 5.08 8.38
CA VAL A 585 10.88 5.45 9.69
C VAL A 585 12.41 5.45 9.66
N GLN A 586 13.06 4.54 8.92
CA GLN A 586 14.50 4.55 8.70
C GLN A 586 14.98 5.84 8.01
N MET A 587 14.18 6.35 7.08
CA MET A 587 14.41 7.64 6.40
C MET A 587 13.92 8.86 7.22
N ASN A 588 13.61 8.68 8.50
CA ASN A 588 13.11 9.73 9.41
C ASN A 588 11.75 10.35 9.01
N TYR A 589 10.91 9.60 8.32
CA TYR A 589 9.51 9.96 8.09
C TYR A 589 8.64 9.52 9.27
N GLN A 590 7.74 10.40 9.67
CA GLN A 590 6.57 10.08 10.48
C GLN A 590 5.61 9.23 9.65
N THR A 591 4.87 8.30 10.26
CA THR A 591 3.99 7.38 9.52
C THR A 591 2.64 7.15 10.19
N ARG A 592 1.59 6.93 9.37
CA ARG A 592 0.25 6.56 9.82
C ARG A 592 -0.44 5.67 8.80
N MET A 593 -1.03 4.55 9.25
CA MET A 593 -1.72 3.60 8.36
C MET A 593 -3.24 3.64 8.58
N GLY A 594 -4.01 3.60 7.48
CA GLY A 594 -5.48 3.55 7.57
C GLY A 594 -6.11 2.65 6.51
N MET A 595 -7.31 2.16 6.81
CA MET A 595 -8.15 1.44 5.84
C MET A 595 -9.44 2.21 5.61
N MET A 596 -9.68 2.61 4.36
CA MET A 596 -10.86 3.38 3.95
C MET A 596 -11.70 2.59 2.96
N ALA A 597 -13.02 2.74 3.04
CA ALA A 597 -13.98 2.08 2.16
C ALA A 597 -14.65 3.10 1.24
N ALA A 598 -14.64 2.86 -0.08
CA ALA A 598 -15.16 3.81 -1.07
C ALA A 598 -16.63 4.20 -0.84
N GLY A 599 -17.46 3.26 -0.42
CA GLY A 599 -18.85 3.53 -0.11
C GLY A 599 -19.07 4.53 1.02
N SER A 600 -18.14 4.60 1.98
CA SER A 600 -18.18 5.55 3.08
C SER A 600 -17.91 7.01 2.65
N TYR A 601 -17.51 7.23 1.39
CA TYR A 601 -17.22 8.54 0.80
C TYR A 601 -18.06 8.80 -0.46
N GLY A 602 -19.34 8.35 -0.45
CA GLY A 602 -20.31 8.69 -1.48
C GLY A 602 -20.26 7.89 -2.77
N LEU A 603 -19.88 6.60 -2.70
CA LEU A 603 -19.93 5.70 -3.85
C LEU A 603 -20.81 4.47 -3.62
N ALA A 604 -21.43 3.97 -4.69
CA ALA A 604 -22.24 2.77 -4.65
C ALA A 604 -21.39 1.48 -4.72
N GLN A 605 -20.24 1.43 -4.03
CA GLN A 605 -19.34 0.27 -4.07
C GLN A 605 -18.61 0.03 -2.72
N PHE A 606 -18.40 -1.24 -2.35
CA PHE A 606 -17.75 -1.65 -1.08
C PHE A 606 -16.22 -1.63 -1.10
N ARG A 607 -15.55 -1.03 -2.02
CA ARG A 607 -14.11 -1.07 -2.19
C ARG A 607 -13.36 -0.58 -0.95
N ARG A 608 -12.69 -1.48 -0.21
CA ARG A 608 -11.81 -1.14 0.91
C ARG A 608 -10.36 -1.17 0.45
N ARG A 609 -9.57 -0.15 0.83
CA ARG A 609 -8.16 -0.02 0.50
C ARG A 609 -7.35 0.36 1.73
N PHE A 610 -6.10 -0.04 1.71
CA PHE A 610 -5.06 0.33 2.65
C PHE A 610 -4.37 1.59 2.14
N PHE A 611 -4.08 2.52 3.06
CA PHE A 611 -3.33 3.74 2.81
C PHE A 611 -2.25 3.90 3.88
N LEU A 612 -1.06 4.32 3.46
CA LEU A 612 0.07 4.64 4.33
C LEU A 612 0.51 6.07 4.04
N TRP A 613 0.38 6.94 5.01
CA TRP A 613 0.97 8.27 5.02
C TRP A 613 2.41 8.22 5.50
N GLY A 614 3.28 9.02 4.90
CA GLY A 614 4.58 9.45 5.39
C GLY A 614 4.65 10.97 5.39
N ALA A 615 5.19 11.57 6.45
CA ALA A 615 5.49 13.00 6.53
C ALA A 615 6.94 13.18 6.99
N ARG A 616 7.71 14.00 6.26
CA ARG A 616 9.11 14.28 6.60
C ARG A 616 9.20 14.99 7.94
N SER A 617 10.38 14.94 8.56
CA SER A 617 10.72 15.74 9.73
C SER A 617 10.39 17.23 9.50
N GLY A 618 9.70 17.85 10.46
CA GLY A 618 9.24 19.23 10.34
C GLY A 618 7.84 19.41 9.73
N GLU A 619 7.31 18.42 9.01
CA GLU A 619 5.97 18.46 8.43
C GLU A 619 4.93 17.86 9.38
N ARG A 620 3.66 18.29 9.29
CA ARG A 620 2.56 17.67 10.06
C ARG A 620 2.05 16.42 9.36
N LEU A 621 1.93 15.32 10.10
CA LEU A 621 1.42 14.05 9.57
C LEU A 621 -0.08 14.16 9.25
N PRO A 622 -0.55 13.86 8.00
CA PRO A 622 -1.95 13.98 7.64
C PRO A 622 -2.85 13.05 8.44
N GLN A 623 -4.01 13.57 8.86
CA GLN A 623 -5.07 12.83 9.52
C GLN A 623 -5.89 12.03 8.49
N PHE A 624 -6.62 10.98 8.93
CA PHE A 624 -7.60 10.32 8.08
C PHE A 624 -8.97 10.98 8.21
N PRO A 625 -9.63 11.28 7.07
CA PRO A 625 -10.99 11.83 7.09
C PRO A 625 -12.00 10.76 7.51
N LEU A 626 -12.87 11.09 8.46
CA LEU A 626 -13.97 10.24 8.89
C LEU A 626 -15.01 10.02 7.77
N PRO A 627 -15.77 8.90 7.80
CA PRO A 627 -16.83 8.60 6.83
C PRO A 627 -17.89 9.69 6.72
N THR A 628 -18.35 9.97 5.51
CA THR A 628 -19.48 10.89 5.24
C THR A 628 -20.82 10.17 5.06
N HIS A 629 -20.79 8.87 4.69
CA HIS A 629 -21.98 8.07 4.37
C HIS A 629 -22.09 6.81 5.24
N ASP A 630 -23.33 6.44 5.59
CA ASP A 630 -23.63 5.23 6.36
C ASP A 630 -23.56 3.98 5.49
N VAL A 631 -22.38 3.37 5.44
CA VAL A 631 -22.13 2.12 4.71
C VAL A 631 -21.57 1.06 5.65
N VAL A 632 -22.30 -0.03 5.81
CA VAL A 632 -21.81 -1.17 6.58
C VAL A 632 -20.55 -1.76 5.93
N ASN A 633 -19.45 -1.67 6.65
CA ASN A 633 -18.16 -2.22 6.22
C ASN A 633 -18.20 -3.75 6.16
N ARG A 634 -18.12 -4.32 4.96
CA ARG A 634 -18.06 -5.77 4.74
C ARG A 634 -16.62 -6.26 4.58
N GLY A 635 -16.37 -7.47 5.03
CA GLY A 635 -15.09 -8.15 4.92
C GLY A 635 -14.30 -8.17 6.24
N THR A 636 -13.50 -9.21 6.42
CA THR A 636 -12.66 -9.39 7.60
C THR A 636 -11.46 -8.46 7.57
N VAL A 637 -11.17 -7.85 8.70
CA VAL A 637 -9.93 -7.12 8.95
C VAL A 637 -9.03 -8.03 9.78
N PRO A 638 -7.71 -8.10 9.52
CA PRO A 638 -6.80 -8.83 10.39
C PRO A 638 -6.87 -8.26 11.82
N VAL A 639 -6.87 -9.13 12.82
CA VAL A 639 -7.05 -8.73 14.23
C VAL A 639 -6.00 -7.70 14.66
N ASN A 640 -4.75 -7.87 14.21
CA ASN A 640 -3.63 -6.98 14.53
C ASN A 640 -3.78 -5.56 13.93
N PHE A 641 -4.72 -5.35 13.02
CA PHE A 641 -4.93 -4.09 12.30
C PHE A 641 -6.37 -3.57 12.41
N TYR A 642 -7.17 -4.06 13.35
CA TYR A 642 -8.56 -3.57 13.48
C TYR A 642 -8.63 -2.09 13.86
N ARG A 643 -7.64 -1.60 14.62
CA ARG A 643 -7.50 -0.17 15.01
C ARG A 643 -7.08 0.75 13.86
N ASN A 644 -6.78 0.19 12.67
CA ASN A 644 -6.43 0.94 11.48
C ASN A 644 -7.65 1.16 10.55
N VAL A 645 -8.85 0.78 10.95
CA VAL A 645 -10.08 1.05 10.17
C VAL A 645 -10.56 2.47 10.44
N VAL A 646 -10.68 3.27 9.38
CA VAL A 646 -11.25 4.62 9.48
C VAL A 646 -12.77 4.51 9.62
N ALA A 647 -13.29 4.77 10.81
CA ALA A 647 -14.69 4.68 11.17
C ALA A 647 -14.96 5.49 12.44
N TYR A 648 -16.21 5.87 12.67
CA TYR A 648 -16.65 6.40 13.95
C TYR A 648 -16.67 5.29 15.02
N GLU A 649 -16.49 5.65 16.26
CA GLU A 649 -16.70 4.74 17.38
C GLU A 649 -18.19 4.40 17.54
N GLU A 650 -18.52 3.23 18.12
CA GLU A 650 -19.92 2.80 18.36
C GLU A 650 -20.70 3.77 19.26
N LYS A 651 -20.00 4.60 20.02
CA LYS A 651 -20.59 5.59 20.94
C LYS A 651 -20.97 6.92 20.25
N ASP A 652 -20.45 7.14 19.05
CA ASP A 652 -20.62 8.40 18.35
C ASP A 652 -22.01 8.47 17.69
N THR A 653 -22.80 9.43 18.07
CA THR A 653 -24.13 9.72 17.50
C THR A 653 -24.02 10.70 16.34
N VAL A 654 -23.31 10.32 15.28
CA VAL A 654 -23.11 11.17 14.11
C VAL A 654 -24.18 10.86 13.06
N LYS A 655 -24.80 11.89 12.50
CA LYS A 655 -25.77 11.77 11.41
C LYS A 655 -25.00 11.68 10.08
N LEU A 656 -24.80 10.47 9.59
CA LEU A 656 -24.21 10.22 8.28
C LEU A 656 -25.24 10.34 7.15
N ALA A 657 -24.78 10.73 5.95
CA ALA A 657 -25.60 10.70 4.76
C ALA A 657 -25.99 9.24 4.40
N LYS A 658 -27.12 9.07 3.74
CA LYS A 658 -27.55 7.74 3.27
C LYS A 658 -26.55 7.18 2.25
N LYS A 659 -26.34 5.85 2.30
CA LYS A 659 -25.53 5.13 1.31
C LYS A 659 -26.05 5.37 -0.10
N ILE A 660 -25.12 5.52 -1.05
CA ILE A 660 -25.43 5.60 -2.48
C ILE A 660 -25.70 4.18 -3.03
N LEU A 661 -26.70 4.07 -3.87
CA LEU A 661 -27.12 2.82 -4.50
C LEU A 661 -26.79 2.81 -5.99
N LEU A 662 -26.80 1.65 -6.62
CA LEU A 662 -26.54 1.53 -8.06
C LEU A 662 -27.52 2.37 -8.90
N SER A 663 -28.80 2.42 -8.50
CA SER A 663 -29.82 3.30 -9.11
C SER A 663 -29.37 4.77 -9.13
N ASP A 664 -28.81 5.24 -8.03
CA ASP A 664 -28.44 6.65 -7.90
C ASP A 664 -27.29 7.04 -8.86
N VAL A 665 -26.58 6.03 -9.39
CA VAL A 665 -25.36 6.22 -10.20
C VAL A 665 -25.61 6.12 -11.69
N ILE A 666 -26.48 5.16 -12.16
CA ILE A 666 -26.51 4.78 -13.58
C ILE A 666 -27.90 4.88 -14.26
N THR A 667 -28.98 5.31 -13.57
CA THR A 667 -30.34 5.32 -14.19
C THR A 667 -30.52 6.37 -15.28
N ASP A 668 -29.70 7.39 -15.30
CA ASP A 668 -29.68 8.46 -16.28
C ASP A 668 -28.87 8.14 -17.56
N LEU A 669 -28.20 6.99 -17.59
CA LEU A 669 -27.39 6.58 -18.73
C LEU A 669 -28.23 5.92 -19.82
N PRO A 670 -27.90 6.14 -21.12
CA PRO A 670 -28.61 5.54 -22.24
C PRO A 670 -28.64 4.01 -22.23
N VAL A 671 -29.66 3.42 -22.80
CA VAL A 671 -29.73 1.97 -23.00
C VAL A 671 -28.84 1.58 -24.17
N VAL A 672 -27.91 0.65 -23.96
CA VAL A 672 -26.97 0.19 -24.99
C VAL A 672 -26.99 -1.34 -25.12
N ALA A 673 -26.78 -1.83 -26.34
CA ALA A 673 -26.70 -3.27 -26.61
C ALA A 673 -25.33 -3.85 -26.20
N ASN A 674 -25.25 -5.20 -26.09
CA ASN A 674 -23.99 -5.91 -25.77
C ASN A 674 -22.85 -5.64 -26.77
N ASN A 675 -23.18 -5.32 -28.01
CA ASN A 675 -22.23 -5.02 -29.09
C ASN A 675 -22.03 -3.53 -29.37
N GLU A 676 -22.48 -2.63 -28.50
CA GLU A 676 -22.23 -1.18 -28.62
C GLU A 676 -20.72 -0.90 -28.68
N ARG A 677 -20.30 -0.04 -29.61
CA ARG A 677 -18.88 0.30 -29.85
C ARG A 677 -18.61 1.80 -29.91
N ARG A 678 -19.65 2.64 -29.89
CA ARG A 678 -19.46 4.09 -29.94
C ARG A 678 -18.65 4.54 -28.71
N ALA A 679 -17.60 5.29 -28.94
CA ALA A 679 -16.79 5.87 -27.88
C ALA A 679 -17.47 7.08 -27.23
N GLU A 680 -18.34 7.76 -27.99
CA GLU A 680 -19.03 8.99 -27.62
C GLU A 680 -20.49 8.87 -27.99
N MET A 681 -21.39 9.39 -27.14
CA MET A 681 -22.82 9.49 -27.43
C MET A 681 -23.44 10.62 -26.60
N PRO A 682 -24.60 11.14 -26.97
CA PRO A 682 -25.33 12.10 -26.14
C PRO A 682 -25.98 11.40 -24.94
N TYR A 683 -26.32 12.17 -23.94
CA TYR A 683 -27.28 11.73 -22.91
C TYR A 683 -28.69 11.74 -23.49
N ASP A 684 -29.55 10.83 -23.04
CA ASP A 684 -30.98 10.77 -23.42
C ASP A 684 -31.90 11.16 -22.27
N LYS A 685 -31.35 11.41 -21.06
CA LYS A 685 -32.08 11.80 -19.86
C LYS A 685 -31.35 12.84 -19.04
N ASP A 686 -32.11 13.67 -18.38
CA ASP A 686 -31.57 14.58 -17.37
C ASP A 686 -31.09 13.84 -16.12
N PRO A 687 -30.17 14.41 -15.34
CA PRO A 687 -29.72 13.80 -14.08
C PRO A 687 -30.85 13.84 -13.03
N GLU A 688 -31.19 12.67 -12.46
CA GLU A 688 -32.27 12.48 -11.49
C GLU A 688 -31.79 12.60 -10.04
N THR A 689 -30.50 12.40 -9.78
CA THR A 689 -29.92 12.38 -8.42
C THR A 689 -28.77 13.38 -8.26
N SER A 690 -28.49 13.77 -7.02
CA SER A 690 -27.36 14.66 -6.73
C SER A 690 -26.02 14.07 -7.17
N PHE A 691 -25.89 12.74 -7.11
CA PHE A 691 -24.69 12.04 -7.62
C PHE A 691 -24.56 12.26 -9.15
N GLN A 692 -25.65 12.04 -9.90
CA GLN A 692 -25.66 12.20 -11.35
C GLN A 692 -25.41 13.66 -11.77
N GLN A 693 -25.98 14.60 -11.04
CA GLN A 693 -25.73 16.03 -11.26
C GLN A 693 -24.24 16.38 -11.06
N PHE A 694 -23.65 15.90 -9.97
CA PHE A 694 -22.25 16.16 -9.65
C PHE A 694 -21.29 15.50 -10.66
N ILE A 695 -21.52 14.22 -11.01
CA ILE A 695 -20.60 13.46 -11.84
C ILE A 695 -20.56 13.95 -13.30
N ARG A 696 -21.62 14.62 -13.76
CA ARG A 696 -21.73 15.24 -15.10
C ARG A 696 -21.09 16.60 -15.20
N LEU A 697 -20.68 17.23 -14.11
CA LEU A 697 -20.04 18.54 -14.13
C LEU A 697 -18.76 18.51 -14.97
N THR A 698 -18.48 19.65 -15.61
CA THR A 698 -17.16 19.87 -16.23
C THR A 698 -16.07 19.92 -15.15
N GLN A 699 -14.81 19.82 -15.54
CA GLN A 699 -13.69 19.95 -14.60
C GLN A 699 -13.73 21.29 -13.87
N GLU A 700 -13.99 22.38 -14.61
CA GLU A 700 -14.15 23.71 -14.02
C GLU A 700 -15.33 23.74 -13.05
N GLY A 701 -16.48 23.15 -13.43
CA GLY A 701 -17.67 23.09 -12.60
C GLY A 701 -17.46 22.35 -11.26
N MET A 702 -16.66 21.27 -11.25
CA MET A 702 -16.34 20.54 -10.02
C MET A 702 -15.46 21.34 -9.06
N LEU A 703 -14.60 22.20 -9.58
CA LEU A 703 -13.66 23.00 -8.82
C LEU A 703 -14.19 24.39 -8.47
N ALA A 704 -15.29 24.82 -9.10
CA ALA A 704 -15.89 26.12 -8.90
C ALA A 704 -16.55 26.25 -7.52
N SER A 705 -16.47 27.44 -6.94
CA SER A 705 -17.24 27.79 -5.75
C SER A 705 -18.75 27.70 -6.06
N PRO A 706 -19.63 27.33 -5.11
CA PRO A 706 -21.08 27.26 -5.31
C PRO A 706 -21.73 28.56 -5.83
N LYS A 707 -21.08 29.70 -5.62
CA LYS A 707 -21.53 31.02 -6.07
C LYS A 707 -21.04 31.36 -7.49
N ASP A 708 -20.14 30.56 -8.08
CA ASP A 708 -19.63 30.78 -9.41
C ASP A 708 -20.63 30.25 -10.45
N PRO A 709 -21.00 31.01 -11.47
CA PRO A 709 -21.84 30.51 -12.56
C PRO A 709 -21.34 29.21 -13.22
N LYS A 710 -20.04 28.99 -13.24
CA LYS A 710 -19.43 27.76 -13.75
C LYS A 710 -19.76 26.52 -12.93
N SER A 711 -20.20 26.67 -11.67
CA SER A 711 -20.48 25.55 -10.76
C SER A 711 -21.55 24.58 -11.27
N ASN A 712 -22.36 24.99 -12.24
CA ASN A 712 -23.44 24.20 -12.85
C ASN A 712 -23.17 23.80 -14.29
N CYS A 713 -21.97 24.07 -14.84
CA CYS A 713 -21.63 23.66 -16.21
C CYS A 713 -21.49 22.12 -16.27
N THR A 714 -22.30 21.49 -17.11
CA THR A 714 -22.31 20.05 -17.37
C THR A 714 -21.63 19.71 -18.68
N ASN A 715 -21.17 18.46 -18.78
CA ASN A 715 -20.65 17.91 -20.02
C ASN A 715 -21.79 17.29 -20.83
N ASP A 716 -21.95 17.68 -22.08
CA ASP A 716 -23.05 17.21 -22.96
C ASP A 716 -22.74 15.90 -23.68
N VAL A 717 -21.47 15.47 -23.65
CA VAL A 717 -21.00 14.25 -24.31
C VAL A 717 -20.66 13.19 -23.28
N LEU A 718 -21.27 12.03 -23.47
CA LEU A 718 -20.99 10.83 -22.66
C LEU A 718 -19.91 9.99 -23.33
N TYR A 719 -18.77 9.82 -22.65
CA TYR A 719 -17.64 9.01 -23.12
C TYR A 719 -17.67 7.58 -22.56
N ASP A 720 -17.18 6.62 -23.36
CA ASP A 720 -16.88 5.24 -22.93
C ASP A 720 -18.10 4.43 -22.43
N HIS A 721 -19.31 4.79 -22.84
CA HIS A 721 -20.53 4.07 -22.45
C HIS A 721 -20.81 2.86 -23.34
N HIS A 722 -19.83 1.98 -23.47
CA HIS A 722 -19.90 0.71 -24.20
C HIS A 722 -19.46 -0.45 -23.30
N PRO A 723 -20.15 -1.63 -23.38
CA PRO A 723 -19.78 -2.80 -22.60
C PRO A 723 -18.65 -3.59 -23.26
N LEU A 724 -18.10 -4.56 -22.51
CA LEU A 724 -17.35 -5.66 -23.13
C LEU A 724 -18.32 -6.44 -24.03
N ASN A 725 -18.01 -6.52 -25.32
CA ASN A 725 -18.76 -7.38 -26.23
C ASN A 725 -18.50 -8.86 -25.85
N LEU A 726 -19.47 -9.48 -25.19
CA LEU A 726 -19.39 -10.86 -24.76
C LEU A 726 -19.34 -11.80 -25.97
N ASN A 727 -18.58 -12.88 -25.86
CA ASN A 727 -18.63 -13.94 -26.86
C ASN A 727 -20.04 -14.57 -26.93
N LYS A 728 -20.36 -15.29 -28.01
CA LYS A 728 -21.70 -15.83 -28.28
C LYS A 728 -22.21 -16.73 -27.13
N ASP A 729 -21.33 -17.54 -26.54
CA ASP A 729 -21.71 -18.47 -25.47
C ASP A 729 -22.06 -17.70 -24.18
N ASP A 730 -21.24 -16.75 -23.77
CA ASP A 730 -21.48 -15.96 -22.55
C ASP A 730 -22.69 -15.04 -22.73
N TYR A 731 -22.87 -14.46 -23.91
CA TYR A 731 -24.04 -13.65 -24.19
C TYR A 731 -25.33 -14.49 -24.12
N GLN A 732 -25.37 -15.72 -24.69
CA GLN A 732 -26.48 -16.62 -24.55
C GLN A 732 -26.78 -17.01 -23.10
N ARG A 733 -25.75 -17.14 -22.25
CA ARG A 733 -25.90 -17.35 -20.80
C ARG A 733 -26.55 -16.15 -20.14
N VAL A 734 -25.99 -14.96 -20.39
CA VAL A 734 -26.46 -13.70 -19.81
C VAL A 734 -27.93 -13.42 -20.15
N CYS A 735 -28.36 -13.67 -21.40
CA CYS A 735 -29.76 -13.54 -21.83
C CYS A 735 -30.73 -14.47 -21.08
N ARG A 736 -30.23 -15.62 -20.59
CA ARG A 736 -31.05 -16.59 -19.84
C ARG A 736 -31.04 -16.36 -18.32
N ILE A 737 -30.13 -15.52 -17.77
CA ILE A 737 -30.15 -15.12 -16.36
C ILE A 737 -31.38 -14.22 -16.11
N PRO A 738 -32.26 -14.56 -15.18
CA PRO A 738 -33.47 -13.79 -14.94
C PRO A 738 -33.17 -12.34 -14.50
N LYS A 739 -34.04 -11.40 -14.91
CA LYS A 739 -33.96 -9.97 -14.53
C LYS A 739 -34.60 -9.78 -13.15
N LYS A 740 -33.98 -10.35 -12.11
CA LYS A 740 -34.39 -10.24 -10.70
C LYS A 740 -33.18 -10.09 -9.77
N LYS A 741 -33.42 -9.58 -8.59
CA LYS A 741 -32.37 -9.38 -7.57
C LYS A 741 -31.69 -10.71 -7.19
N GLY A 742 -30.37 -10.72 -7.21
CA GLY A 742 -29.57 -11.87 -6.84
C GLY A 742 -29.52 -13.00 -7.85
N ALA A 743 -30.11 -12.82 -9.06
CA ALA A 743 -30.05 -13.81 -10.12
C ALA A 743 -28.61 -14.10 -10.55
N ASN A 744 -28.34 -15.37 -10.83
CA ASN A 744 -27.01 -15.85 -11.21
C ASN A 744 -27.13 -17.21 -11.93
N PHE A 745 -26.03 -17.88 -12.21
CA PHE A 745 -26.01 -19.15 -12.92
C PHE A 745 -26.88 -20.26 -12.28
N ARG A 746 -27.21 -20.17 -10.99
CA ARG A 746 -28.06 -21.14 -10.26
C ARG A 746 -29.54 -21.05 -10.66
N ASP A 747 -29.95 -19.97 -11.31
CA ASP A 747 -31.29 -19.77 -11.85
C ASP A 747 -31.42 -20.33 -13.27
N LEU A 748 -30.34 -20.89 -13.84
CA LEU A 748 -30.36 -21.53 -15.15
C LEU A 748 -30.89 -22.97 -15.02
N PRO A 749 -31.59 -23.51 -16.04
CA PRO A 749 -32.08 -24.86 -16.00
C PRO A 749 -30.96 -25.91 -16.00
N GLY A 750 -31.19 -27.05 -15.32
CA GLY A 750 -30.26 -28.19 -15.25
C GLY A 750 -29.38 -28.23 -14.02
N VAL A 751 -29.58 -27.33 -13.05
CA VAL A 751 -28.95 -27.39 -11.71
C VAL A 751 -29.97 -27.14 -10.62
N ILE A 752 -29.74 -27.76 -9.48
CA ILE A 752 -30.45 -27.55 -8.21
C ILE A 752 -29.48 -27.07 -7.13
N VAL A 753 -30.01 -26.43 -6.11
CA VAL A 753 -29.27 -26.02 -4.93
C VAL A 753 -29.72 -26.89 -3.77
N ASN A 754 -28.80 -27.70 -3.23
CA ASN A 754 -29.09 -28.59 -2.11
C ASN A 754 -29.20 -27.84 -0.77
N GLY A 755 -29.54 -28.56 0.31
CA GLY A 755 -29.69 -28.02 1.67
C GLY A 755 -28.40 -27.37 2.20
N ASP A 756 -27.21 -27.80 1.76
CA ASP A 756 -25.91 -27.26 2.12
C ASP A 756 -25.51 -26.01 1.29
N ASN A 757 -26.45 -25.46 0.52
CA ASN A 757 -26.22 -24.33 -0.39
C ASN A 757 -25.20 -24.64 -1.50
N LYS A 758 -24.96 -25.89 -1.84
CA LYS A 758 -24.14 -26.32 -2.98
C LYS A 758 -24.99 -26.51 -4.22
N VAL A 759 -24.36 -26.22 -5.38
CA VAL A 759 -24.98 -26.45 -6.68
C VAL A 759 -24.65 -27.86 -7.16
N GLU A 760 -25.68 -28.60 -7.54
CA GLU A 760 -25.58 -29.95 -8.11
C GLU A 760 -26.35 -30.00 -9.44
N TRP A 761 -26.04 -31.00 -10.27
CA TRP A 761 -26.84 -31.24 -11.47
C TRP A 761 -28.22 -31.74 -11.09
N ASP A 762 -29.23 -31.19 -11.73
CA ASP A 762 -30.60 -31.67 -11.60
C ASP A 762 -30.73 -33.05 -12.25
N PRO A 763 -31.10 -34.10 -11.51
CA PRO A 763 -31.25 -35.44 -12.09
C PRO A 763 -32.48 -35.56 -13.02
N GLU A 764 -33.49 -34.69 -12.86
CA GLU A 764 -34.72 -34.72 -13.60
C GLU A 764 -34.63 -33.93 -14.91
N ILE A 765 -33.70 -32.96 -15.02
CA ILE A 765 -33.57 -32.11 -16.19
C ILE A 765 -32.30 -32.49 -16.98
N PRO A 766 -32.45 -32.91 -18.27
CA PRO A 766 -31.29 -33.14 -19.12
C PRO A 766 -30.39 -31.92 -19.20
N ARG A 767 -29.07 -32.13 -19.30
CA ARG A 767 -28.12 -31.02 -19.48
C ARG A 767 -28.47 -30.20 -20.71
N VAL A 768 -28.60 -28.90 -20.52
CA VAL A 768 -28.88 -27.96 -21.62
C VAL A 768 -27.56 -27.54 -22.24
N TYR A 769 -27.48 -27.52 -23.55
CA TYR A 769 -26.32 -27.10 -24.32
C TYR A 769 -26.63 -25.83 -25.12
N LEU A 770 -25.57 -25.05 -25.34
CA LEU A 770 -25.58 -23.88 -26.19
C LEU A 770 -25.48 -24.30 -27.66
N GLU A 771 -25.69 -23.36 -28.58
CA GLU A 771 -25.50 -23.60 -30.02
C GLU A 771 -24.07 -24.08 -30.39
N SER A 772 -23.08 -23.71 -29.59
CA SER A 772 -21.69 -24.16 -29.72
C SER A 772 -21.44 -25.58 -29.22
N ASN A 773 -22.47 -26.31 -28.81
CA ASN A 773 -22.40 -27.60 -28.16
C ASN A 773 -21.66 -27.65 -26.80
N LYS A 774 -21.41 -26.47 -26.20
CA LYS A 774 -20.89 -26.35 -24.81
C LYS A 774 -22.05 -26.36 -23.83
N PRO A 775 -21.87 -26.85 -22.59
CA PRO A 775 -22.91 -26.82 -21.58
C PRO A 775 -23.36 -25.39 -21.28
N LEU A 776 -24.66 -25.17 -21.09
CA LEU A 776 -25.22 -23.89 -20.67
C LEU A 776 -24.60 -23.44 -19.36
N ILE A 777 -24.42 -24.34 -18.41
CA ILE A 777 -23.74 -24.06 -17.12
C ILE A 777 -22.32 -24.60 -17.21
N PRO A 778 -21.31 -23.73 -17.23
CA PRO A 778 -19.94 -24.16 -17.30
C PRO A 778 -19.51 -24.84 -15.96
N GLU A 779 -18.66 -25.86 -16.04
CA GLU A 779 -18.21 -26.60 -14.88
C GLU A 779 -17.48 -25.70 -13.85
N TYR A 780 -16.69 -24.71 -14.32
CA TYR A 780 -16.02 -23.76 -13.43
C TYR A 780 -17.02 -22.95 -12.57
N ALA A 781 -18.20 -22.62 -13.09
CA ALA A 781 -19.22 -21.88 -12.32
C ALA A 781 -19.81 -22.77 -11.22
N LYS A 782 -20.06 -24.05 -11.54
CA LYS A 782 -20.59 -25.04 -10.58
C LYS A 782 -19.57 -25.38 -9.48
N THR A 783 -18.28 -25.47 -9.81
CA THR A 783 -17.22 -25.85 -8.85
C THR A 783 -16.63 -24.68 -8.09
N PHE A 784 -16.88 -23.44 -8.50
CA PHE A 784 -16.33 -22.25 -7.85
C PHE A 784 -16.73 -22.18 -6.37
N LEU A 785 -15.73 -22.06 -5.48
CA LEU A 785 -15.87 -22.15 -4.04
C LEU A 785 -16.63 -23.42 -3.59
N LYS A 786 -16.29 -24.58 -4.18
CA LYS A 786 -16.96 -25.87 -3.90
C LYS A 786 -18.48 -25.83 -4.13
N GLY A 787 -18.93 -25.06 -5.11
CA GLY A 787 -20.35 -24.95 -5.50
C GLY A 787 -21.18 -24.02 -4.64
N THR A 788 -20.62 -23.32 -3.66
CA THR A 788 -21.39 -22.44 -2.76
C THR A 788 -21.49 -21.00 -3.25
N SER A 789 -20.72 -20.60 -4.26
CA SER A 789 -20.70 -19.23 -4.74
C SER A 789 -21.93 -18.84 -5.53
N LYS A 790 -22.40 -17.60 -5.31
CA LYS A 790 -23.45 -16.94 -6.10
C LYS A 790 -22.88 -15.93 -7.11
N LYS A 791 -21.53 -15.85 -7.23
CA LYS A 791 -20.89 -14.82 -8.06
C LYS A 791 -20.95 -15.10 -9.56
N PRO A 792 -20.72 -16.36 -10.04
CA PRO A 792 -20.68 -16.60 -11.47
C PRO A 792 -21.97 -16.19 -12.15
N PHE A 793 -21.85 -15.38 -13.22
CA PHE A 793 -22.96 -14.80 -13.96
C PHE A 793 -23.97 -14.06 -13.06
N GLY A 794 -23.47 -13.36 -12.03
CA GLY A 794 -24.32 -12.63 -11.10
C GLY A 794 -24.85 -11.33 -11.70
N ARG A 795 -26.18 -11.12 -11.56
CA ARG A 795 -26.86 -9.88 -11.94
C ARG A 795 -26.90 -8.94 -10.76
N LEU A 796 -26.44 -7.69 -10.97
CA LEU A 796 -26.56 -6.59 -10.02
C LEU A 796 -28.02 -6.15 -9.89
N TRP A 797 -28.32 -5.38 -8.84
CA TRP A 797 -29.65 -4.83 -8.65
C TRP A 797 -29.64 -3.37 -8.23
N TRP A 798 -30.72 -2.68 -8.50
CA TRP A 798 -30.83 -1.22 -8.36
C TRP A 798 -30.60 -0.72 -6.94
N ASP A 799 -31.09 -1.43 -5.92
CA ASP A 799 -31.04 -1.08 -4.50
C ASP A 799 -29.81 -1.65 -3.78
N GLU A 800 -28.71 -1.85 -4.49
CA GLU A 800 -27.48 -2.43 -3.98
C GLU A 800 -26.32 -1.42 -4.00
N THR A 801 -25.46 -1.49 -2.98
CA THR A 801 -24.07 -1.06 -3.07
C THR A 801 -23.29 -2.24 -3.66
N VAL A 802 -22.64 -2.05 -4.80
CA VAL A 802 -22.04 -3.14 -5.58
C VAL A 802 -20.74 -3.67 -4.96
N PRO A 803 -20.32 -4.90 -5.28
CA PRO A 803 -18.99 -5.39 -4.96
C PRO A 803 -17.89 -4.50 -5.56
N THR A 804 -16.66 -4.70 -5.09
CA THR A 804 -15.48 -3.99 -5.65
C THR A 804 -15.40 -4.12 -7.17
N VAL A 805 -15.35 -2.99 -7.87
CA VAL A 805 -15.08 -2.93 -9.30
C VAL A 805 -13.66 -3.46 -9.56
N VAL A 806 -13.55 -4.39 -10.49
CA VAL A 806 -12.29 -5.07 -10.85
C VAL A 806 -11.95 -4.84 -12.32
N GLY A 807 -10.70 -5.04 -12.70
CA GLY A 807 -10.24 -4.86 -14.08
C GLY A 807 -10.76 -5.89 -15.09
N ARG A 808 -11.55 -6.88 -14.64
CA ARG A 808 -12.17 -7.90 -15.50
C ARG A 808 -13.65 -7.62 -15.69
N ALA A 809 -14.09 -7.63 -16.93
CA ALA A 809 -15.48 -7.43 -17.31
C ALA A 809 -16.24 -8.73 -17.63
N GLU A 810 -15.54 -9.87 -17.66
CA GLU A 810 -16.17 -11.17 -17.92
C GLU A 810 -17.02 -11.60 -16.71
N PRO A 811 -18.25 -12.14 -16.92
CA PRO A 811 -19.16 -12.47 -15.83
C PRO A 811 -18.85 -13.80 -15.13
N HIS A 812 -17.78 -14.49 -15.50
CA HIS A 812 -17.47 -15.87 -15.11
C HIS A 812 -17.50 -16.09 -13.59
N ASN A 813 -16.84 -15.23 -12.83
CA ASN A 813 -16.75 -15.32 -11.36
C ASN A 813 -17.13 -14.01 -10.66
N HIS A 814 -17.90 -13.15 -11.36
CA HIS A 814 -18.24 -11.82 -10.89
C HIS A 814 -19.73 -11.54 -10.95
N VAL A 815 -20.20 -10.65 -10.09
CA VAL A 815 -21.52 -10.06 -10.12
C VAL A 815 -21.36 -8.74 -10.85
N ILE A 816 -21.65 -8.72 -12.17
CA ILE A 816 -21.36 -7.57 -13.05
C ILE A 816 -22.41 -7.39 -14.15
N ILE A 817 -23.40 -8.30 -14.27
CA ILE A 817 -24.47 -8.18 -15.26
C ILE A 817 -25.38 -7.01 -14.86
N HIS A 818 -25.71 -6.16 -15.84
CA HIS A 818 -26.60 -5.00 -15.65
C HIS A 818 -27.99 -5.43 -15.14
N PRO A 819 -28.68 -4.67 -14.26
CA PRO A 819 -29.95 -5.07 -13.65
C PRO A 819 -31.06 -5.40 -14.66
N SER A 820 -31.23 -4.60 -15.70
CA SER A 820 -32.33 -4.74 -16.67
C SER A 820 -31.89 -5.05 -18.10
N GLN A 821 -30.59 -4.93 -18.44
CA GLN A 821 -30.06 -5.17 -19.78
C GLN A 821 -29.26 -6.48 -19.82
N ASP A 822 -29.21 -7.12 -21.00
CA ASP A 822 -28.54 -8.41 -21.18
C ASP A 822 -27.08 -8.17 -21.63
N ARG A 823 -26.31 -7.56 -20.78
CA ARG A 823 -24.89 -7.22 -20.93
C ARG A 823 -24.23 -7.05 -19.55
N VAL A 824 -22.93 -7.00 -19.53
CA VAL A 824 -22.17 -6.52 -18.37
C VAL A 824 -22.23 -5.00 -18.26
N LEU A 825 -21.87 -4.44 -17.10
CA LEU A 825 -21.75 -3.00 -16.95
C LEU A 825 -20.76 -2.43 -17.98
N THR A 826 -21.05 -1.25 -18.53
CA THR A 826 -20.16 -0.54 -19.46
C THR A 826 -18.90 -0.02 -18.76
N VAL A 827 -17.93 0.43 -19.53
CA VAL A 827 -16.73 1.11 -18.98
C VAL A 827 -17.15 2.34 -18.17
N ARG A 828 -18.08 3.17 -18.69
CA ARG A 828 -18.56 4.38 -17.99
C ARG A 828 -19.33 4.08 -16.73
N GLU A 829 -20.19 3.08 -16.72
CA GLU A 829 -20.89 2.64 -15.51
C GLU A 829 -19.90 2.24 -14.41
N ASN A 830 -18.86 1.47 -14.76
CA ASN A 830 -17.79 1.15 -13.80
C ASN A 830 -16.96 2.38 -13.40
N ALA A 831 -16.70 3.31 -14.32
CA ALA A 831 -15.98 4.55 -14.02
C ALA A 831 -16.75 5.42 -13.01
N ARG A 832 -18.08 5.56 -13.17
CA ARG A 832 -18.94 6.25 -12.19
C ARG A 832 -18.95 5.56 -10.82
N LEU A 833 -18.93 4.23 -10.79
CA LEU A 833 -18.81 3.46 -9.53
C LEU A 833 -17.48 3.70 -8.82
N GLN A 834 -16.44 4.14 -9.54
CA GLN A 834 -15.15 4.58 -8.99
C GLN A 834 -15.09 6.11 -8.74
N GLY A 835 -16.16 6.83 -9.13
CA GLY A 835 -16.24 8.28 -8.96
C GLY A 835 -15.46 9.08 -9.99
N PHE A 836 -15.13 8.50 -11.15
CA PHE A 836 -14.57 9.28 -12.25
C PHE A 836 -15.63 10.23 -12.82
N PRO A 837 -15.31 11.51 -12.97
CA PRO A 837 -16.19 12.43 -13.68
C PRO A 837 -16.48 11.98 -15.10
N ASP A 838 -17.65 12.34 -15.64
CA ASP A 838 -18.04 11.92 -16.99
C ASP A 838 -17.19 12.55 -18.10
N TYR A 839 -16.56 13.69 -17.84
CA TYR A 839 -15.59 14.29 -18.78
C TYR A 839 -14.28 13.48 -18.88
N TYR A 840 -13.99 12.62 -17.90
CA TYR A 840 -12.74 11.86 -17.89
C TYR A 840 -12.74 10.80 -18.98
N ARG A 841 -11.80 10.90 -19.92
CA ARG A 841 -11.67 10.01 -21.08
C ARG A 841 -10.65 8.91 -20.85
N LEU A 842 -10.98 7.70 -21.26
CA LEU A 842 -10.09 6.55 -21.18
C LEU A 842 -9.65 6.10 -22.58
N PHE A 843 -8.39 5.72 -22.73
CA PHE A 843 -7.81 5.31 -24.00
C PHE A 843 -7.46 3.84 -24.03
N GLY A 844 -7.39 3.28 -25.24
CA GLY A 844 -7.05 1.89 -25.50
C GLY A 844 -8.25 0.97 -25.75
N PRO A 845 -8.00 -0.31 -26.03
CA PRO A 845 -9.05 -1.32 -26.21
C PRO A 845 -9.97 -1.45 -24.99
N THR A 846 -11.22 -1.87 -25.20
CA THR A 846 -12.24 -1.95 -24.14
C THR A 846 -11.75 -2.69 -22.89
N LYS A 847 -11.09 -3.84 -23.04
CA LYS A 847 -10.53 -4.58 -21.90
C LYS A 847 -9.49 -3.77 -21.11
N LYS A 848 -8.64 -3.01 -21.80
CA LYS A 848 -7.63 -2.17 -21.15
C LYS A 848 -8.28 -0.99 -20.41
N LYS A 849 -9.40 -0.45 -20.87
CA LYS A 849 -10.19 0.56 -20.16
C LYS A 849 -10.79 0.01 -18.86
N TYR A 850 -11.32 -1.23 -18.86
CA TYR A 850 -11.77 -1.89 -17.63
C TYR A 850 -10.63 -2.10 -16.62
N ILE A 851 -9.44 -2.45 -17.09
CA ILE A 851 -8.26 -2.62 -16.22
C ILE A 851 -7.88 -1.29 -15.57
N GLN A 852 -7.85 -0.19 -16.32
CA GLN A 852 -7.59 1.15 -15.81
C GLN A 852 -8.58 1.51 -14.70
N VAL A 853 -9.88 1.37 -14.95
CA VAL A 853 -10.93 1.67 -13.98
C VAL A 853 -10.86 0.74 -12.75
N GLY A 854 -10.65 -0.56 -12.96
CA GLY A 854 -10.63 -1.55 -11.87
C GLY A 854 -9.43 -1.41 -10.94
N ASN A 855 -8.27 -0.98 -11.46
CA ASN A 855 -7.06 -0.74 -10.67
C ASN A 855 -7.10 0.62 -9.95
N ALA A 856 -7.89 1.56 -10.44
CA ALA A 856 -7.93 2.93 -9.92
C ALA A 856 -8.28 3.02 -8.43
N VAL A 857 -7.71 4.00 -7.74
CA VAL A 857 -8.21 4.46 -6.45
C VAL A 857 -9.55 5.16 -6.67
N ALA A 858 -10.51 4.98 -5.78
CA ALA A 858 -11.78 5.69 -5.85
C ALA A 858 -11.56 7.21 -5.71
N VAL A 859 -11.97 7.98 -6.72
CA VAL A 859 -11.70 9.43 -6.79
C VAL A 859 -12.18 10.19 -5.54
N PRO A 860 -13.39 9.93 -4.98
CA PRO A 860 -13.83 10.61 -3.75
C PRO A 860 -13.00 10.26 -2.51
N VAL A 861 -12.43 9.03 -2.42
CA VAL A 861 -11.51 8.67 -1.34
C VAL A 861 -10.20 9.44 -1.47
N ALA A 862 -9.64 9.49 -2.68
CA ALA A 862 -8.45 10.28 -2.96
C ALA A 862 -8.70 11.79 -2.70
N SER A 863 -9.88 12.29 -3.04
CA SER A 863 -10.26 13.69 -2.75
C SER A 863 -10.31 13.96 -1.25
N ALA A 864 -10.91 13.07 -0.45
CA ALA A 864 -10.93 13.21 1.01
C ALA A 864 -9.50 13.20 1.62
N LEU A 865 -8.61 12.36 1.08
CA LEU A 865 -7.18 12.33 1.47
C LEU A 865 -6.44 13.60 1.00
N GLY A 866 -6.79 14.13 -0.19
CA GLY A 866 -6.22 15.38 -0.70
C GLY A 866 -6.59 16.58 0.17
N TYR A 867 -7.82 16.62 0.69
CA TYR A 867 -8.24 17.63 1.66
C TYR A 867 -7.41 17.55 2.95
N ALA A 868 -7.23 16.32 3.48
CA ALA A 868 -6.36 16.08 4.65
C ALA A 868 -4.92 16.56 4.43
N LEU A 869 -4.36 16.23 3.25
CA LEU A 869 -3.02 16.67 2.85
C LEU A 869 -2.92 18.20 2.86
N GLY A 870 -3.90 18.88 2.25
CA GLY A 870 -3.91 20.33 2.19
C GLY A 870 -4.01 21.00 3.57
N GLN A 871 -4.80 20.45 4.49
CA GLN A 871 -4.85 20.90 5.88
C GLN A 871 -3.49 20.75 6.57
N SER A 872 -2.81 19.62 6.37
CA SER A 872 -1.49 19.37 6.95
C SER A 872 -0.40 20.26 6.36
N PHE A 873 -0.41 20.43 5.03
CA PHE A 873 0.55 21.27 4.32
C PHE A 873 0.48 22.73 4.76
N GLN A 874 -0.73 23.23 5.05
CA GLN A 874 -0.97 24.59 5.54
C GLN A 874 -0.81 24.72 7.06
N GLY A 875 -0.48 23.65 7.78
CA GLY A 875 -0.35 23.67 9.23
C GLY A 875 -1.66 23.82 9.98
N LEU A 876 -2.81 23.61 9.34
CA LEU A 876 -4.15 23.77 9.91
C LEU A 876 -4.64 22.60 10.73
N THR A 877 -3.94 21.44 10.68
CA THR A 877 -4.26 20.29 11.51
C THR A 877 -4.01 20.64 12.99
N THR A 878 -5.04 20.48 13.83
CA THR A 878 -4.96 20.74 15.26
C THR A 878 -4.90 19.44 16.04
N GLY A 879 -3.91 19.31 16.95
CA GLY A 879 -3.83 18.20 17.89
C GLY A 879 -3.20 16.91 17.37
N SER A 880 -3.12 15.93 18.26
CA SER A 880 -2.59 14.57 18.02
C SER A 880 -3.65 13.58 17.51
N ASP A 881 -4.90 14.01 17.27
CA ASP A 881 -5.97 13.12 16.81
C ASP A 881 -5.63 12.60 15.39
N PRO A 882 -5.62 11.28 15.17
CA PRO A 882 -5.38 10.70 13.85
C PRO A 882 -6.54 10.86 12.88
N LEU A 883 -7.69 11.34 13.32
CA LEU A 883 -8.92 11.46 12.56
C LEU A 883 -9.44 12.91 12.55
N PHE A 884 -10.20 13.27 11.52
CA PHE A 884 -10.93 14.53 11.47
C PHE A 884 -12.24 14.40 10.70
N ILE A 885 -13.16 15.32 10.91
CA ILE A 885 -14.45 15.39 10.22
C ILE A 885 -14.32 16.33 9.02
N LEU A 886 -14.70 15.82 7.83
CA LEU A 886 -14.76 16.64 6.62
C LEU A 886 -15.81 17.76 6.77
N PRO A 887 -15.64 18.92 6.12
CA PRO A 887 -16.60 20.00 6.17
C PRO A 887 -18.01 19.56 5.76
N GLU A 888 -19.03 20.18 6.34
CA GLU A 888 -20.42 19.93 5.97
C GLU A 888 -20.62 20.20 4.47
N GLY A 889 -21.30 19.28 3.80
CA GLY A 889 -21.54 19.38 2.35
C GLY A 889 -20.38 18.94 1.46
N TYR A 890 -19.30 18.38 2.03
CA TYR A 890 -18.19 17.86 1.22
C TYR A 890 -18.64 16.71 0.27
N PRO A 891 -18.18 16.62 -1.02
CA PRO A 891 -17.24 17.51 -1.73
C PRO A 891 -17.89 18.80 -2.29
N LYS A 892 -19.19 18.94 -2.27
CA LYS A 892 -19.93 20.17 -2.55
C LYS A 892 -20.95 20.44 -1.45
N PRO A 893 -21.17 21.71 -1.11
CA PRO A 893 -22.29 22.07 -0.26
C PRO A 893 -23.58 21.55 -0.89
N THR A 894 -24.47 20.99 -0.08
CA THR A 894 -25.80 20.55 -0.51
C THR A 894 -26.51 21.67 -1.23
N PHE A 895 -26.98 21.39 -2.46
CA PHE A 895 -27.86 22.26 -3.19
C PHE A 895 -29.18 22.46 -2.45
#